data_7e991439d893c33b4e15a60d75c37f8b
#
_entry.id   7e991439d893c33b4e15a60d75c37f8b
#
_cell.length_a   1.000
_cell.length_b   1.000
_cell.length_c   1.000
_cell.angle_alpha   90.00
_cell.angle_beta   90.00
_cell.angle_gamma   90.00
#
_symmetry.space_group_name_H-M   'P 1'
#
loop_
_entity.id
_entity.type
_entity.pdbx_description
1 polymer ?
#
loop_
_entity_poly.entity_id
_entity_poly.type
_entity_poly.pdbx_seq_one_letter_code
_entity_poly.pdbx_strand_id
1 'polypeptide(L)'
;VALNSWVAPNTILGADPSALPAESRQQAEPHIFRNFTNPEIMLATFQEGRRSDGGAASCGYALSQDGGYTWDRALIPNLTQVNGGTYFRATDPVAAIDLEGRMYLNTLNARTSDFGLADITISRTEDQGETWSSPQVVFAAPDAQVFPDKNWMTVNDIAGSPTQGRLAVTFTTFTSTATGASTGNNLRCATSDDQGRTWSAPSFITPTGSSNQGTQPLFLPDCSLFVSYIRFLSQTSFRVESKTSSDGGAIWPTNSVTIGDVPFPWDDPDTRDGTFLISAALARETGTLSVTWTFSSSNTARIAVTRSDDGGATWSAFRIPNEFAVGRSALNPTVSSSADGQTVTVTWMDTRNAPPEGSHVDMYASTSLDGGVTWSPHFRISDRTTDVRLSQLTSRGYMLGDYYGLAAAPTPDDPTVAVWVDTRSGEADPIATRFYPDPRDSYDNWAVAHLSARAAGDRLPEANPDGDAYPNVFEYAYGLDPLAADSGSALELRPDSGNRFIVTEPAFVDRTEAGTIGWQQSIDGVNWTTATVSSSTLPLGESQLELPDAATQAVYVRPIRNLNGQQISSGDYTLAGGQSVLTNLSTRGLSGDGLEKMVPGFVTAGNGASIILRAVGPTLGDFGVSSPMTNPSLSVTPTPPAGSNSNDNWQEVNGATEADFNRFGAFALGDGSADAALLATLGSGPSTAEISSTDVENRVVLTELYLDADGSDAHLTNLSTRAPVGTGDGVLIGGFVISGKSPRRCLIRAGGESLADFGITAPLIDPQLQISPSGSSQAIASNDDWKTGPSSTNIANEGARVGAFDFKDNSRDAALIVTLDPGAYTAVVSGVSETTGISLVEIYLLE
;
A
#
# COMPACT_ATOMS: atom_id res chain seq x y z
N VAL A 1 -5.88 -2.97 11.89
CA VAL A 1 -5.01 -2.86 13.06
C VAL A 1 -4.07 -1.69 12.84
N ALA A 2 -4.07 -0.76 13.73
CA ALA A 2 -3.43 0.53 13.63
C ALA A 2 -1.91 0.48 13.75
N LEU A 3 -1.22 1.43 13.10
CA LEU A 3 0.15 1.78 13.44
C LEU A 3 0.19 2.55 14.75
N ASN A 4 1.22 2.33 15.53
CA ASN A 4 1.51 3.15 16.69
C ASN A 4 2.11 4.50 16.23
N SER A 5 1.88 5.53 16.96
CA SER A 5 2.26 6.91 16.63
C SER A 5 3.75 7.20 16.57
N TRP A 6 4.51 6.40 17.25
CA TRP A 6 5.95 6.41 17.10
C TRP A 6 6.44 5.63 15.86
N VAL A 7 5.51 5.19 14.98
CA VAL A 7 5.83 4.53 13.71
C VAL A 7 5.55 5.51 12.58
N ALA A 8 6.60 5.94 11.90
CA ALA A 8 6.47 6.77 10.72
C ALA A 8 5.81 6.01 9.55
N PRO A 9 5.22 6.70 8.57
CA PRO A 9 4.76 6.08 7.34
C PRO A 9 5.83 5.22 6.69
N ASN A 10 5.42 4.10 6.13
CA ASN A 10 6.35 3.17 5.51
C ASN A 10 6.83 3.70 4.14
N THR A 11 8.13 3.64 3.90
CA THR A 11 8.77 4.14 2.67
C THR A 11 9.37 2.99 1.86
N ILE A 12 9.06 2.91 0.56
CA ILE A 12 9.68 1.93 -0.35
C ILE A 12 11.14 2.32 -0.58
N LEU A 13 12.07 1.36 -0.43
CA LEU A 13 13.50 1.54 -0.65
C LEU A 13 14.00 1.02 -1.99
N GLY A 14 13.25 0.15 -2.66
CA GLY A 14 13.67 -0.44 -3.94
C GLY A 14 13.98 0.60 -5.00
N ALA A 15 15.07 0.40 -5.74
CA ALA A 15 15.45 1.29 -6.84
C ALA A 15 14.64 1.03 -8.12
N ASP A 16 14.11 -0.17 -8.26
CA ASP A 16 13.33 -0.68 -9.40
C ASP A 16 13.83 -0.12 -10.76
N PRO A 17 15.12 -0.29 -11.10
CA PRO A 17 15.70 0.35 -12.24
C PRO A 17 15.17 -0.25 -13.54
N SER A 18 14.92 0.59 -14.54
CA SER A 18 14.43 0.19 -15.88
C SER A 18 15.34 -0.78 -16.64
N ALA A 19 16.60 -0.97 -16.18
CA ALA A 19 17.54 -1.91 -16.77
C ALA A 19 17.28 -3.37 -16.38
N LEU A 20 16.44 -3.64 -15.35
CA LEU A 20 16.08 -5.01 -14.98
C LEU A 20 15.08 -5.59 -15.98
N PRO A 21 15.12 -6.91 -16.24
CA PRO A 21 14.08 -7.58 -17.03
C PRO A 21 12.70 -7.36 -16.41
N ALA A 22 11.67 -7.13 -17.22
CA ALA A 22 10.32 -6.81 -16.77
C ALA A 22 9.69 -7.87 -15.83
N GLU A 23 10.11 -9.11 -15.94
CA GLU A 23 9.70 -10.25 -15.10
C GLU A 23 10.44 -10.34 -13.75
N SER A 24 11.31 -9.40 -13.42
CA SER A 24 12.25 -9.49 -12.29
C SER A 24 12.25 -8.26 -11.40
N ARG A 25 11.09 -7.66 -11.14
CA ARG A 25 10.98 -6.52 -10.22
C ARG A 25 10.97 -6.89 -8.75
N GLN A 26 10.80 -8.17 -8.43
CA GLN A 26 10.77 -8.68 -7.07
C GLN A 26 12.08 -8.41 -6.33
N GLN A 27 11.99 -7.92 -5.12
CA GLN A 27 13.10 -7.58 -4.25
C GLN A 27 13.03 -8.41 -2.96
N ALA A 28 14.16 -8.67 -2.31
CA ALA A 28 14.21 -9.52 -1.13
C ALA A 28 15.46 -9.28 -0.27
N GLU A 29 15.48 -9.88 0.92
CA GLU A 29 16.64 -9.93 1.83
C GLU A 29 17.25 -8.56 2.12
N PRO A 30 16.48 -7.62 2.69
CA PRO A 30 17.01 -6.31 3.04
C PRO A 30 17.84 -6.39 4.33
N HIS A 31 18.94 -5.63 4.34
CA HIS A 31 19.75 -5.36 5.51
C HIS A 31 19.95 -3.86 5.67
N ILE A 32 20.14 -3.36 6.89
CA ILE A 32 20.44 -1.96 7.18
C ILE A 32 21.55 -1.86 8.21
N PHE A 33 22.38 -0.84 8.08
CA PHE A 33 23.37 -0.46 9.05
C PHE A 33 23.34 1.05 9.29
N ARG A 34 23.41 1.48 10.55
CA ARG A 34 23.49 2.88 10.97
C ARG A 34 24.91 3.20 11.39
N ASN A 35 25.42 4.37 11.02
CA ASN A 35 26.69 4.87 11.51
C ASN A 35 26.55 5.32 12.98
N PHE A 36 27.40 4.81 13.87
CA PHE A 36 27.33 5.12 15.31
C PHE A 36 27.94 6.48 15.68
N THR A 37 28.80 7.05 14.84
CA THR A 37 29.35 8.39 15.05
C THR A 37 28.48 9.50 14.46
N ASN A 38 27.70 9.17 13.43
CA ASN A 38 26.71 10.05 12.85
C ASN A 38 25.41 9.27 12.56
N PRO A 39 24.47 9.21 13.50
CA PRO A 39 23.26 8.41 13.39
C PRO A 39 22.31 8.79 12.25
N GLU A 40 22.48 9.99 11.68
CA GLU A 40 21.74 10.43 10.49
C GLU A 40 22.09 9.59 9.25
N ILE A 41 23.30 9.00 9.23
CA ILE A 41 23.77 8.21 8.09
C ILE A 41 23.38 6.75 8.26
N MET A 42 22.62 6.23 7.31
CA MET A 42 22.21 4.82 7.23
C MET A 42 22.37 4.28 5.82
N LEU A 43 22.82 3.03 5.73
CA LEU A 43 22.95 2.29 4.47
C LEU A 43 22.11 1.03 4.53
N ALA A 44 21.07 0.97 3.71
CA ALA A 44 20.31 -0.25 3.47
C ALA A 44 20.76 -0.90 2.15
N THR A 45 20.60 -2.21 2.06
CA THR A 45 20.90 -2.99 0.84
C THR A 45 19.92 -4.16 0.71
N PHE A 46 19.64 -4.58 -0.51
CA PHE A 46 18.64 -5.61 -0.83
C PHE A 46 18.90 -6.23 -2.19
N GLN A 47 18.30 -7.38 -2.44
CA GLN A 47 18.28 -8.00 -3.76
C GLN A 47 17.40 -7.20 -4.71
N GLU A 48 17.81 -7.06 -5.97
CA GLU A 48 17.09 -6.41 -7.05
C GLU A 48 16.84 -7.36 -8.21
N GLY A 49 15.57 -7.62 -8.53
CA GLY A 49 15.20 -8.57 -9.57
C GLY A 49 15.36 -10.02 -9.14
N ARG A 50 14.72 -10.43 -8.04
CA ARG A 50 14.77 -11.80 -7.51
C ARG A 50 14.30 -12.82 -8.54
N ARG A 51 15.05 -13.91 -8.70
CA ARG A 51 14.73 -15.02 -9.61
C ARG A 51 14.12 -16.21 -8.86
N SER A 52 13.24 -16.95 -9.53
CA SER A 52 12.60 -18.13 -8.95
C SER A 52 13.55 -19.27 -8.61
N ASP A 53 14.67 -19.37 -9.34
CA ASP A 53 15.68 -20.42 -9.23
C ASP A 53 16.90 -20.01 -8.37
N GLY A 54 16.89 -18.85 -7.75
CA GLY A 54 17.91 -18.38 -6.82
C GLY A 54 18.66 -17.12 -7.27
N GLY A 55 19.05 -16.31 -6.28
CA GLY A 55 19.71 -15.04 -6.49
C GLY A 55 18.83 -14.00 -7.18
N ALA A 56 19.42 -12.87 -7.53
CA ALA A 56 18.74 -11.75 -8.17
C ALA A 56 19.52 -11.25 -9.39
N ALA A 57 18.90 -10.41 -10.21
CA ALA A 57 19.57 -9.80 -11.35
C ALA A 57 20.76 -8.93 -10.91
N SER A 58 20.62 -8.25 -9.77
CA SER A 58 21.68 -7.49 -9.09
C SER A 58 21.34 -7.35 -7.60
N CYS A 59 22.13 -6.55 -6.87
CA CYS A 59 21.79 -6.01 -5.56
C CYS A 59 21.76 -4.49 -5.64
N GLY A 60 20.86 -3.89 -4.89
CA GLY A 60 20.71 -2.46 -4.72
C GLY A 60 21.11 -1.98 -3.34
N TYR A 61 21.18 -0.66 -3.19
CA TYR A 61 21.32 0.01 -1.91
C TYR A 61 20.44 1.25 -1.83
N ALA A 62 20.14 1.65 -0.62
CA ALA A 62 19.51 2.92 -0.30
C ALA A 62 20.33 3.60 0.80
N LEU A 63 20.69 4.86 0.59
CA LEU A 63 21.47 5.69 1.51
C LEU A 63 20.59 6.80 2.06
N SER A 64 20.51 6.90 3.37
CA SER A 64 19.94 8.06 4.06
C SER A 64 21.05 8.88 4.73
N GLN A 65 20.92 10.20 4.70
CA GLN A 65 21.80 11.16 5.36
C GLN A 65 21.05 12.05 6.36
N ASP A 66 19.79 11.72 6.64
CA ASP A 66 18.87 12.50 7.47
C ASP A 66 18.09 11.64 8.48
N GLY A 67 18.68 10.54 8.95
CA GLY A 67 18.04 9.69 9.95
C GLY A 67 16.93 8.80 9.42
N GLY A 68 16.88 8.55 8.11
CA GLY A 68 15.90 7.68 7.46
C GLY A 68 14.64 8.39 6.99
N TYR A 69 14.65 9.73 6.90
CA TYR A 69 13.54 10.51 6.33
C TYR A 69 13.52 10.43 4.81
N THR A 70 14.69 10.56 4.18
CA THR A 70 14.84 10.44 2.73
C THR A 70 15.91 9.42 2.37
N TRP A 71 15.81 8.85 1.16
CA TRP A 71 16.68 7.78 0.71
C TRP A 71 17.11 7.98 -0.75
N ASP A 72 18.41 8.01 -0.99
CA ASP A 72 19.00 7.93 -2.31
C ASP A 72 19.24 6.46 -2.68
N ARG A 73 18.79 6.04 -3.87
CA ARG A 73 18.68 4.63 -4.27
C ARG A 73 19.44 4.34 -5.55
N ALA A 74 20.17 3.25 -5.59
CA ALA A 74 20.86 2.79 -6.80
C ALA A 74 21.17 1.29 -6.74
N LEU A 75 21.49 0.71 -7.92
CA LEU A 75 22.17 -0.59 -7.97
C LEU A 75 23.62 -0.45 -7.53
N ILE A 76 24.18 -1.50 -6.88
CA ILE A 76 25.61 -1.53 -6.54
C ILE A 76 26.40 -1.48 -7.85
N PRO A 77 27.21 -0.42 -8.10
CA PRO A 77 27.87 -0.23 -9.39
C PRO A 77 28.87 -1.34 -9.73
N ASN A 78 28.98 -1.68 -10.99
CA ASN A 78 29.91 -2.66 -11.53
C ASN A 78 29.80 -4.07 -10.91
N LEU A 79 28.66 -4.42 -10.32
CA LEU A 79 28.46 -5.72 -9.67
C LEU A 79 28.12 -6.80 -10.69
N THR A 80 26.99 -6.69 -11.34
CA THR A 80 26.50 -7.66 -12.31
C THR A 80 26.50 -7.11 -13.74
N GLN A 81 26.27 -7.98 -14.71
CA GLN A 81 26.19 -7.60 -16.13
C GLN A 81 25.09 -6.57 -16.41
N VAL A 82 24.06 -6.50 -15.55
CA VAL A 82 22.97 -5.51 -15.65
C VAL A 82 23.49 -4.08 -15.49
N ASN A 83 24.51 -3.87 -14.68
CA ASN A 83 25.03 -2.54 -14.35
C ASN A 83 26.54 -2.40 -14.56
N GLY A 84 27.08 -3.08 -15.58
CA GLY A 84 28.47 -2.92 -16.06
C GLY A 84 29.50 -3.82 -15.38
N GLY A 85 29.10 -4.71 -14.50
CA GLY A 85 29.95 -5.69 -13.86
C GLY A 85 30.11 -6.99 -14.64
N THR A 86 30.72 -7.99 -14.02
CA THR A 86 31.05 -9.27 -14.66
C THR A 86 30.21 -10.44 -14.18
N TYR A 87 29.58 -10.34 -13.01
CA TYR A 87 28.79 -11.41 -12.44
C TYR A 87 27.42 -11.55 -13.14
N PHE A 88 26.91 -12.77 -13.20
CA PHE A 88 25.60 -13.06 -13.80
C PHE A 88 24.43 -12.75 -12.87
N ARG A 89 24.63 -12.93 -11.57
CA ARG A 89 23.63 -12.70 -10.51
C ARG A 89 24.33 -12.25 -9.23
N ALA A 90 23.56 -11.62 -8.34
CA ALA A 90 23.99 -11.29 -6.99
C ALA A 90 22.89 -11.64 -5.98
N THR A 91 23.27 -11.88 -4.72
CA THR A 91 22.35 -12.21 -3.61
C THR A 91 23.00 -11.92 -2.26
N ASP A 92 22.27 -12.15 -1.17
CA ASP A 92 22.71 -12.07 0.22
C ASP A 92 23.47 -10.77 0.54
N PRO A 93 22.89 -9.58 0.23
CA PRO A 93 23.59 -8.33 0.44
C PRO A 93 23.58 -7.93 1.93
N VAL A 94 24.73 -7.48 2.42
CA VAL A 94 24.91 -6.98 3.80
C VAL A 94 25.69 -5.69 3.79
N ALA A 95 25.20 -4.67 4.53
CA ALA A 95 25.81 -3.36 4.66
C ALA A 95 26.60 -3.23 5.97
N ALA A 96 27.66 -2.41 5.97
CA ALA A 96 28.34 -1.93 7.15
C ALA A 96 28.89 -0.52 6.92
N ILE A 97 29.07 0.24 8.01
CA ILE A 97 29.66 1.58 7.99
C ILE A 97 30.65 1.64 9.15
N ASP A 98 31.88 2.06 8.89
CA ASP A 98 32.88 2.23 9.96
C ASP A 98 32.77 3.61 10.66
N LEU A 99 33.56 3.82 11.70
CA LEU A 99 33.54 5.05 12.48
C LEU A 99 33.96 6.30 11.69
N GLU A 100 34.73 6.13 10.64
CA GLU A 100 35.16 7.20 9.74
C GLU A 100 34.11 7.50 8.64
N GLY A 101 33.01 6.74 8.60
CA GLY A 101 31.93 6.93 7.65
C GLY A 101 32.13 6.22 6.31
N ARG A 102 33.17 5.40 6.15
CA ARG A 102 33.33 4.54 4.97
C ARG A 102 32.26 3.45 4.99
N MET A 103 31.68 3.18 3.83
CA MET A 103 30.57 2.24 3.68
C MET A 103 31.02 1.02 2.87
N TYR A 104 30.45 -0.11 3.24
CA TYR A 104 30.78 -1.41 2.68
C TYR A 104 29.51 -2.18 2.34
N LEU A 105 29.49 -2.81 1.15
CA LEU A 105 28.42 -3.69 0.69
C LEU A 105 29.02 -5.05 0.34
N ASN A 106 28.65 -6.06 1.11
CA ASN A 106 29.07 -7.43 0.92
C ASN A 106 27.98 -8.20 0.18
N THR A 107 28.36 -8.99 -0.83
CA THR A 107 27.41 -9.74 -1.68
C THR A 107 27.97 -11.12 -2.06
N LEU A 108 27.08 -12.06 -2.31
CA LEU A 108 27.35 -13.35 -2.93
C LEU A 108 27.01 -13.26 -4.42
N ASN A 109 27.95 -13.60 -5.30
CA ASN A 109 27.83 -13.32 -6.72
C ASN A 109 28.13 -14.55 -7.57
N ALA A 110 27.27 -14.84 -8.54
CA ALA A 110 27.42 -15.95 -9.46
C ALA A 110 28.39 -15.64 -10.60
N ARG A 111 29.44 -16.45 -10.75
CA ARG A 111 30.35 -16.41 -11.91
C ARG A 111 29.76 -17.08 -13.15
N THR A 112 28.78 -17.94 -12.97
CA THR A 112 28.09 -18.67 -14.03
C THR A 112 26.61 -18.43 -14.01
N SER A 113 25.95 -18.54 -15.16
CA SER A 113 24.52 -18.26 -15.30
C SER A 113 23.61 -19.21 -14.51
N ASP A 114 24.08 -20.42 -14.23
CA ASP A 114 23.42 -21.49 -13.46
C ASP A 114 23.70 -21.42 -11.96
N PHE A 115 24.42 -20.40 -11.48
CA PHE A 115 24.87 -20.27 -10.09
C PHE A 115 25.81 -21.40 -9.62
N GLY A 116 26.39 -22.16 -10.53
CA GLY A 116 27.27 -23.30 -10.20
C GLY A 116 28.62 -22.91 -9.58
N LEU A 117 29.08 -21.68 -9.83
CA LEU A 117 30.29 -21.11 -9.22
C LEU A 117 29.97 -19.72 -8.68
N ALA A 118 30.36 -19.44 -7.44
CA ALA A 118 30.08 -18.19 -6.79
C ALA A 118 31.26 -17.63 -5.99
N ASP A 119 31.30 -16.31 -5.87
CA ASP A 119 32.26 -15.56 -5.08
C ASP A 119 31.53 -14.71 -4.03
N ILE A 120 32.14 -14.53 -2.88
CA ILE A 120 31.77 -13.49 -1.93
C ILE A 120 32.64 -12.28 -2.22
N THR A 121 32.02 -11.12 -2.38
CA THR A 121 32.73 -9.88 -2.68
C THR A 121 32.32 -8.74 -1.75
N ILE A 122 33.10 -7.66 -1.79
CA ILE A 122 32.81 -6.41 -1.12
C ILE A 122 33.00 -5.25 -2.09
N SER A 123 32.03 -4.33 -2.11
CA SER A 123 32.17 -3.01 -2.73
C SER A 123 32.24 -1.96 -1.61
N ARG A 124 33.05 -0.90 -1.78
CA ARG A 124 33.22 0.12 -0.77
C ARG A 124 33.17 1.52 -1.35
N THR A 125 32.78 2.48 -0.51
CA THR A 125 32.85 3.92 -0.80
C THR A 125 33.56 4.65 0.35
N GLU A 126 34.30 5.71 0.01
CA GLU A 126 34.98 6.59 0.96
C GLU A 126 34.42 8.03 0.91
N ASP A 127 33.42 8.28 0.03
CA ASP A 127 32.80 9.58 -0.29
C ASP A 127 31.27 9.56 -0.12
N GLN A 128 30.77 8.79 0.84
CA GLN A 128 29.35 8.69 1.18
C GLN A 128 28.46 8.26 0.01
N GLY A 129 28.96 7.34 -0.82
CA GLY A 129 28.16 6.73 -1.88
C GLY A 129 28.25 7.45 -3.23
N GLU A 130 28.99 8.55 -3.36
CA GLU A 130 29.19 9.23 -4.66
C GLU A 130 29.93 8.33 -5.64
N THR A 131 30.96 7.64 -5.17
CA THR A 131 31.70 6.63 -5.95
C THR A 131 31.88 5.32 -5.20
N TRP A 132 31.79 4.21 -5.91
CA TRP A 132 31.98 2.86 -5.38
C TRP A 132 33.16 2.16 -6.07
N SER A 133 33.93 1.40 -5.29
CA SER A 133 34.97 0.54 -5.86
C SER A 133 34.35 -0.59 -6.68
N SER A 134 35.09 -1.13 -7.64
CA SER A 134 34.74 -2.45 -8.20
C SER A 134 34.73 -3.51 -7.10
N PRO A 135 33.90 -4.56 -7.21
CA PRO A 135 33.83 -5.64 -6.24
C PRO A 135 35.20 -6.31 -6.01
N GLN A 136 35.63 -6.37 -4.75
CA GLN A 136 36.87 -7.07 -4.32
C GLN A 136 36.47 -8.44 -3.80
N VAL A 137 37.18 -9.46 -4.22
CA VAL A 137 36.90 -10.84 -3.83
C VAL A 137 37.39 -11.11 -2.41
N VAL A 138 36.44 -11.52 -1.55
CA VAL A 138 36.71 -12.03 -0.19
C VAL A 138 36.99 -13.53 -0.22
N PHE A 139 36.18 -14.25 -0.97
CA PHE A 139 36.31 -15.69 -1.17
C PHE A 139 35.83 -16.05 -2.57
N ALA A 140 36.64 -16.83 -3.31
CA ALA A 140 36.26 -17.42 -4.57
C ALA A 140 36.07 -18.94 -4.39
N ALA A 141 34.91 -19.45 -4.78
CA ALA A 141 34.75 -20.91 -4.81
C ALA A 141 35.78 -21.55 -5.77
N PRO A 142 36.54 -22.52 -5.30
CA PRO A 142 37.58 -23.12 -6.12
C PRO A 142 37.00 -23.95 -7.29
N ASP A 143 35.88 -24.59 -7.06
CA ASP A 143 35.17 -25.45 -8.01
C ASP A 143 33.67 -25.55 -7.63
N ALA A 144 32.89 -26.28 -8.43
CA ALA A 144 31.47 -26.49 -8.22
C ALA A 144 31.12 -27.41 -7.02
N GLN A 145 32.09 -28.03 -6.36
CA GLN A 145 31.88 -28.80 -5.15
C GLN A 145 31.89 -27.95 -3.87
N VAL A 146 32.25 -26.68 -3.98
CA VAL A 146 32.29 -25.74 -2.86
C VAL A 146 31.41 -24.57 -3.19
N PHE A 147 30.24 -24.49 -2.57
CA PHE A 147 29.31 -23.38 -2.75
C PHE A 147 29.27 -22.50 -1.48
N PRO A 148 29.68 -21.22 -1.54
CA PRO A 148 29.50 -20.28 -0.45
C PRO A 148 28.04 -19.83 -0.39
N ASP A 149 27.53 -19.61 0.83
CA ASP A 149 26.16 -19.16 1.07
C ASP A 149 26.06 -18.43 2.40
N LYS A 150 25.02 -17.60 2.55
CA LYS A 150 24.70 -16.87 3.78
C LYS A 150 25.91 -16.13 4.35
N ASN A 151 26.54 -15.33 3.50
CA ASN A 151 27.59 -14.42 3.92
C ASN A 151 27.02 -13.35 4.83
N TRP A 152 27.77 -12.99 5.86
CA TRP A 152 27.45 -11.87 6.75
C TRP A 152 28.71 -11.08 7.06
N MET A 153 28.61 -9.77 7.13
CA MET A 153 29.73 -8.87 7.36
C MET A 153 29.52 -8.05 8.62
N THR A 154 30.59 -7.79 9.34
CA THR A 154 30.66 -6.80 10.40
C THR A 154 31.93 -5.98 10.28
N VAL A 155 31.90 -4.78 10.83
CA VAL A 155 33.09 -3.92 11.02
C VAL A 155 33.34 -3.72 12.51
N ASN A 156 34.60 -3.62 12.92
CA ASN A 156 34.94 -3.20 14.27
C ASN A 156 34.75 -1.69 14.41
N ASP A 157 33.54 -1.29 14.78
CA ASP A 157 33.11 0.08 15.01
C ASP A 157 33.17 0.50 16.49
N ILE A 158 34.07 -0.12 17.26
CA ILE A 158 34.31 0.21 18.67
C ILE A 158 35.46 1.21 18.75
N ALA A 159 35.16 2.42 19.21
CA ALA A 159 36.10 3.52 19.29
C ALA A 159 37.29 3.19 20.22
N GLY A 160 38.51 3.44 19.73
CA GLY A 160 39.74 3.16 20.44
C GLY A 160 40.15 1.68 20.51
N SER A 161 39.43 0.80 19.85
CA SER A 161 39.82 -0.60 19.72
C SER A 161 41.15 -0.71 18.95
N PRO A 162 42.09 -1.59 19.35
CA PRO A 162 43.33 -1.84 18.60
C PRO A 162 43.12 -2.35 17.18
N THR A 163 41.95 -2.92 16.90
CA THR A 163 41.55 -3.40 15.58
C THR A 163 40.38 -2.61 15.01
N GLN A 164 40.23 -1.34 15.42
CA GLN A 164 39.22 -0.46 14.87
C GLN A 164 39.26 -0.42 13.34
N GLY A 165 38.11 -0.54 12.68
CA GLY A 165 37.98 -0.59 11.23
C GLY A 165 38.30 -1.96 10.61
N ARG A 166 38.68 -2.98 11.39
CA ARG A 166 38.79 -4.35 10.89
C ARG A 166 37.44 -4.83 10.40
N LEU A 167 37.41 -5.41 9.20
CA LEU A 167 36.25 -6.10 8.65
C LEU A 167 36.34 -7.60 8.91
N ALA A 168 35.21 -8.24 9.18
CA ALA A 168 35.08 -9.68 9.20
C ALA A 168 33.89 -10.11 8.34
N VAL A 169 34.10 -11.06 7.42
CA VAL A 169 33.06 -11.70 6.65
C VAL A 169 33.02 -13.16 7.04
N THR A 170 31.85 -13.59 7.52
CA THR A 170 31.58 -15.00 7.84
C THR A 170 30.60 -15.58 6.85
N PHE A 171 30.72 -16.86 6.55
CA PHE A 171 29.87 -17.52 5.56
C PHE A 171 29.86 -19.04 5.74
N THR A 172 28.82 -19.67 5.20
CA THR A 172 28.70 -21.11 5.08
C THR A 172 29.38 -21.58 3.79
N THR A 173 30.11 -22.68 3.81
CA THR A 173 30.50 -23.39 2.61
C THR A 173 29.83 -24.75 2.57
N PHE A 174 28.90 -24.92 1.65
CA PHE A 174 28.33 -26.22 1.31
C PHE A 174 29.35 -27.00 0.49
N THR A 175 29.70 -28.17 0.95
CA THR A 175 30.66 -29.01 0.27
C THR A 175 30.02 -30.33 -0.18
N SER A 176 30.38 -30.79 -1.38
CA SER A 176 29.88 -32.03 -1.98
C SER A 176 30.97 -32.82 -2.66
N THR A 177 30.71 -34.08 -2.91
CA THR A 177 31.51 -34.90 -3.79
C THR A 177 31.26 -34.54 -5.25
N ALA A 178 32.13 -34.99 -6.17
CA ALA A 178 31.92 -34.83 -7.61
C ALA A 178 30.61 -35.47 -8.12
N THR A 179 30.03 -36.39 -7.36
CA THR A 179 28.73 -37.01 -7.65
C THR A 179 27.53 -36.29 -6.97
N GLY A 180 27.78 -35.13 -6.32
CA GLY A 180 26.75 -34.30 -5.69
C GLY A 180 26.35 -34.72 -4.28
N ALA A 181 26.94 -35.74 -3.65
CA ALA A 181 26.63 -36.07 -2.27
C ALA A 181 27.22 -35.03 -1.31
N SER A 182 26.40 -34.48 -0.40
CA SER A 182 26.86 -33.53 0.61
C SER A 182 27.94 -34.12 1.52
N THR A 183 29.01 -33.36 1.77
CA THR A 183 30.10 -33.71 2.70
C THR A 183 30.13 -32.79 3.94
N GLY A 184 29.29 -31.77 3.99
CA GLY A 184 29.11 -30.89 5.15
C GLY A 184 28.84 -29.45 4.77
N ASN A 185 28.40 -28.68 5.78
CA ASN A 185 28.15 -27.24 5.70
C ASN A 185 29.04 -26.58 6.77
N ASN A 186 30.19 -26.06 6.36
CA ASN A 186 31.19 -25.55 7.30
C ASN A 186 31.14 -24.02 7.32
N LEU A 187 31.26 -23.47 8.51
CA LEU A 187 31.34 -22.03 8.69
C LEU A 187 32.79 -21.55 8.57
N ARG A 188 32.98 -20.46 7.87
CA ARG A 188 34.27 -19.82 7.65
C ARG A 188 34.27 -18.35 8.00
N CYS A 189 35.48 -17.82 8.24
CA CYS A 189 35.68 -16.38 8.52
C CYS A 189 36.90 -15.88 7.75
N ALA A 190 36.77 -14.78 7.04
CA ALA A 190 37.87 -14.00 6.46
C ALA A 190 37.86 -12.58 7.06
N THR A 191 39.03 -12.00 7.28
CA THR A 191 39.21 -10.69 7.86
C THR A 191 40.06 -9.78 6.98
N SER A 192 39.85 -8.46 7.08
CA SER A 192 40.62 -7.43 6.41
C SER A 192 40.96 -6.30 7.40
N ASP A 193 42.25 -5.91 7.40
CA ASP A 193 42.76 -4.79 8.19
C ASP A 193 43.03 -3.53 7.35
N ASP A 194 42.73 -3.57 6.07
CA ASP A 194 43.00 -2.51 5.10
C ASP A 194 41.76 -2.03 4.35
N GLN A 195 40.62 -1.98 5.08
CA GLN A 195 39.35 -1.47 4.56
C GLN A 195 38.80 -2.34 3.38
N GLY A 196 39.00 -3.65 3.45
CA GLY A 196 38.48 -4.59 2.42
C GLY A 196 39.30 -4.63 1.14
N ARG A 197 40.50 -4.04 1.10
CA ARG A 197 41.38 -4.10 -0.08
C ARG A 197 42.02 -5.47 -0.23
N THR A 198 42.45 -6.09 0.88
CA THR A 198 42.94 -7.46 0.93
C THR A 198 42.31 -8.25 2.06
N TRP A 199 42.28 -9.57 1.92
CA TRP A 199 41.61 -10.47 2.83
C TRP A 199 42.52 -11.62 3.25
N SER A 200 42.38 -12.05 4.51
CA SER A 200 43.01 -13.25 5.01
C SER A 200 42.48 -14.50 4.29
N ALA A 201 43.27 -15.58 4.26
CA ALA A 201 42.74 -16.88 3.91
C ALA A 201 41.62 -17.26 4.91
N PRO A 202 40.43 -17.74 4.45
CA PRO A 202 39.35 -18.03 5.35
C PRO A 202 39.65 -19.13 6.36
N SER A 203 39.55 -18.84 7.66
CA SER A 203 39.66 -19.80 8.76
C SER A 203 38.35 -20.59 8.92
N PHE A 204 38.45 -21.81 9.47
CA PHE A 204 37.28 -22.61 9.82
C PHE A 204 36.75 -22.23 11.21
N ILE A 205 35.50 -21.74 11.30
CA ILE A 205 34.80 -21.53 12.56
C ILE A 205 34.35 -22.87 13.14
N THR A 206 33.84 -23.76 12.30
CA THR A 206 33.36 -25.08 12.69
C THR A 206 34.19 -26.17 12.04
N PRO A 207 34.28 -27.36 12.68
CA PRO A 207 35.04 -28.50 12.09
C PRO A 207 34.48 -28.90 10.71
N THR A 208 35.36 -29.40 9.85
CA THR A 208 34.96 -29.96 8.55
C THR A 208 34.01 -31.15 8.73
N GLY A 209 33.00 -31.23 7.86
CA GLY A 209 31.95 -32.25 7.94
C GLY A 209 30.84 -31.97 8.94
N SER A 210 30.84 -30.82 9.61
CA SER A 210 29.71 -30.36 10.43
C SER A 210 28.56 -29.80 9.56
N SER A 211 27.39 -29.67 10.13
CA SER A 211 26.22 -29.13 9.43
C SER A 211 25.72 -27.88 10.15
N ASN A 212 26.04 -26.71 9.58
CA ASN A 212 25.74 -25.41 10.20
C ASN A 212 25.34 -24.41 9.14
N GLN A 213 24.66 -23.31 9.54
CA GLN A 213 24.31 -22.18 8.65
C GLN A 213 24.00 -20.90 9.45
N GLY A 214 23.96 -19.76 8.73
CA GLY A 214 23.38 -18.50 9.22
C GLY A 214 24.25 -17.83 10.28
N THR A 215 25.50 -17.49 9.96
CA THR A 215 26.42 -16.81 10.88
C THR A 215 26.08 -15.35 11.08
N GLN A 216 26.22 -14.86 12.33
CA GLN A 216 26.09 -13.44 12.71
C GLN A 216 27.34 -13.03 13.50
N PRO A 217 28.34 -12.39 12.84
CA PRO A 217 29.57 -11.94 13.49
C PRO A 217 29.43 -10.59 14.16
N LEU A 218 30.04 -10.39 15.34
CA LEU A 218 30.08 -9.14 16.08
C LEU A 218 31.45 -8.96 16.75
N PHE A 219 32.12 -7.82 16.58
CA PHE A 219 33.32 -7.49 17.31
C PHE A 219 32.96 -7.03 18.73
N LEU A 220 33.57 -7.64 19.74
CA LEU A 220 33.37 -7.27 21.13
C LEU A 220 34.35 -6.14 21.56
N PRO A 221 34.09 -5.45 22.68
CA PRO A 221 34.95 -4.36 23.17
C PRO A 221 36.41 -4.77 23.44
N ASP A 222 36.67 -6.03 23.73
CA ASP A 222 38.00 -6.62 23.92
C ASP A 222 38.71 -7.02 22.60
N CYS A 223 38.14 -6.66 21.45
CA CYS A 223 38.60 -7.00 20.09
C CYS A 223 38.40 -8.46 19.71
N SER A 224 37.80 -9.29 20.53
CA SER A 224 37.43 -10.65 20.14
C SER A 224 36.26 -10.60 19.14
N LEU A 225 36.15 -11.66 18.34
CA LEU A 225 35.07 -11.79 17.35
C LEU A 225 34.12 -12.89 17.81
N PHE A 226 32.92 -12.47 18.20
CA PHE A 226 31.80 -13.36 18.49
C PHE A 226 31.09 -13.76 17.19
N VAL A 227 30.64 -15.02 17.11
CA VAL A 227 29.78 -15.51 16.03
C VAL A 227 28.71 -16.42 16.62
N SER A 228 27.45 -16.09 16.38
CA SER A 228 26.33 -17.00 16.60
C SER A 228 25.92 -17.67 15.28
N TYR A 229 25.37 -18.88 15.35
CA TYR A 229 24.97 -19.67 14.20
C TYR A 229 24.02 -20.79 14.56
N ILE A 230 23.44 -21.43 13.55
CA ILE A 230 22.60 -22.61 13.70
C ILE A 230 23.41 -23.86 13.38
N ARG A 231 23.31 -24.85 14.28
CA ARG A 231 23.78 -26.20 14.06
C ARG A 231 22.60 -27.15 13.84
N PHE A 232 22.57 -27.80 12.70
CA PHE A 232 21.58 -28.83 12.41
C PHE A 232 21.94 -30.13 13.16
N LEU A 233 21.04 -30.58 14.02
CA LEU A 233 21.17 -31.83 14.79
C LEU A 233 20.51 -33.00 14.06
N SER A 234 19.40 -32.71 13.35
CA SER A 234 18.62 -33.61 12.52
C SER A 234 17.84 -32.83 11.47
N GLN A 235 17.00 -33.52 10.70
CA GLN A 235 16.04 -32.86 9.80
C GLN A 235 14.91 -32.13 10.53
N THR A 236 14.71 -32.39 11.81
CA THR A 236 13.59 -31.87 12.63
C THR A 236 14.04 -31.09 13.87
N SER A 237 15.34 -30.86 14.06
CA SER A 237 15.85 -30.14 15.21
C SER A 237 17.17 -29.47 14.91
N PHE A 238 17.34 -28.29 15.47
CA PHE A 238 18.59 -27.55 15.41
C PHE A 238 18.89 -26.87 16.74
N ARG A 239 20.09 -26.34 16.86
CA ARG A 239 20.59 -25.66 18.04
C ARG A 239 21.17 -24.32 17.64
N VAL A 240 20.87 -23.28 18.40
CA VAL A 240 21.58 -22.00 18.32
C VAL A 240 22.84 -22.11 19.15
N GLU A 241 23.98 -21.91 18.53
CA GLU A 241 25.31 -22.00 19.14
C GLU A 241 26.11 -20.73 18.88
N SER A 242 27.14 -20.50 19.70
CA SER A 242 28.11 -19.44 19.46
C SER A 242 29.55 -19.92 19.68
N LYS A 243 30.47 -19.14 19.12
CA LYS A 243 31.92 -19.21 19.37
C LYS A 243 32.49 -17.81 19.41
N THR A 244 33.52 -17.60 20.23
CA THR A 244 34.23 -16.33 20.31
C THR A 244 35.73 -16.59 20.02
N SER A 245 36.24 -15.92 18.97
CA SER A 245 37.66 -15.91 18.61
C SER A 245 38.37 -14.79 19.34
N SER A 246 39.34 -15.10 20.18
CA SER A 246 40.06 -14.12 20.98
C SER A 246 41.07 -13.28 20.20
N ASP A 247 41.31 -13.63 18.95
CA ASP A 247 42.30 -12.95 18.07
C ASP A 247 41.60 -12.24 16.89
N GLY A 248 40.28 -12.07 17.01
CA GLY A 248 39.49 -11.34 16.02
C GLY A 248 39.22 -12.09 14.72
N GLY A 249 39.13 -13.44 14.75
CA GLY A 249 38.64 -14.26 13.65
C GLY A 249 39.68 -15.18 13.02
N ALA A 250 40.94 -15.18 13.47
CA ALA A 250 41.96 -16.03 12.90
C ALA A 250 41.91 -17.45 13.47
N ILE A 251 41.72 -17.62 14.78
CA ILE A 251 41.68 -18.92 15.48
C ILE A 251 40.35 -19.04 16.25
N TRP A 252 39.72 -20.20 16.16
CA TRP A 252 38.45 -20.50 16.76
C TRP A 252 38.52 -21.60 17.80
N PRO A 253 37.82 -21.50 18.94
CA PRO A 253 37.80 -22.55 19.94
C PRO A 253 37.15 -23.82 19.38
N THR A 254 37.60 -24.98 19.88
CA THR A 254 37.03 -26.27 19.45
C THR A 254 35.58 -26.42 19.87
N ASN A 255 35.27 -26.00 21.09
CA ASN A 255 33.91 -26.11 21.66
C ASN A 255 33.08 -24.89 21.32
N SER A 256 31.79 -25.10 21.12
CA SER A 256 30.77 -24.06 21.03
C SER A 256 30.04 -23.88 22.37
N VAL A 257 29.41 -22.74 22.54
CA VAL A 257 28.48 -22.47 23.63
C VAL A 257 27.05 -22.63 23.09
N THR A 258 26.21 -23.38 23.80
CA THR A 258 24.80 -23.52 23.44
C THR A 258 24.03 -22.30 23.91
N ILE A 259 23.31 -21.63 23.02
CA ILE A 259 22.38 -20.52 23.32
C ILE A 259 20.98 -21.06 23.54
N GLY A 260 20.49 -21.96 22.67
CA GLY A 260 19.18 -22.56 22.81
C GLY A 260 19.00 -23.78 21.92
N ASP A 261 18.21 -24.75 22.41
CA ASP A 261 17.76 -25.88 21.59
C ASP A 261 16.42 -25.52 20.94
N VAL A 262 16.31 -25.77 19.66
CA VAL A 262 15.19 -25.35 18.84
C VAL A 262 14.56 -26.59 18.20
N PRO A 263 13.31 -26.98 18.60
CA PRO A 263 12.50 -27.86 17.77
C PRO A 263 12.29 -27.19 16.41
N PHE A 264 12.28 -27.98 15.33
CA PHE A 264 12.10 -27.41 13.99
C PHE A 264 10.89 -26.50 13.97
N PRO A 265 11.03 -25.29 13.46
CA PRO A 265 9.91 -24.35 13.41
C PRO A 265 8.81 -24.93 12.53
N TRP A 266 7.60 -24.55 12.84
CA TRP A 266 6.44 -24.81 12.04
C TRP A 266 6.66 -24.32 10.60
N ASP A 267 6.35 -25.17 9.63
CA ASP A 267 6.44 -24.87 8.22
C ASP A 267 5.17 -24.09 7.83
N ASP A 268 5.28 -22.82 7.54
CA ASP A 268 4.21 -22.11 6.86
C ASP A 268 4.22 -22.58 5.38
N PRO A 269 3.16 -23.25 4.92
CA PRO A 269 3.16 -23.87 3.60
C PRO A 269 3.31 -22.86 2.46
N ASP A 270 3.13 -21.58 2.71
CA ASP A 270 3.15 -20.56 1.69
C ASP A 270 4.44 -19.73 1.67
N THR A 271 5.10 -19.51 2.81
CA THR A 271 6.38 -18.83 2.86
C THR A 271 7.55 -19.80 2.68
N ARG A 272 8.57 -19.34 1.98
CA ARG A 272 9.85 -20.08 1.91
C ARG A 272 10.46 -20.22 3.31
N ASP A 273 11.15 -21.32 3.53
CA ASP A 273 11.76 -21.81 4.78
C ASP A 273 12.83 -20.91 5.45
N GLY A 274 12.66 -19.57 5.42
CA GLY A 274 13.54 -18.60 6.09
C GLY A 274 13.34 -18.45 7.60
N THR A 275 12.45 -19.23 8.20
CA THR A 275 12.04 -19.07 9.61
C THR A 275 13.07 -19.48 10.64
N PHE A 276 14.14 -20.18 10.25
CA PHE A 276 15.13 -20.72 11.17
C PHE A 276 16.36 -19.81 11.39
N LEU A 277 16.55 -18.76 10.61
CA LEU A 277 17.70 -17.87 10.79
C LEU A 277 17.61 -17.08 12.09
N ILE A 278 18.80 -16.77 12.62
CA ILE A 278 18.95 -16.02 13.87
C ILE A 278 19.37 -14.58 13.57
N SER A 279 19.19 -13.71 14.54
CA SER A 279 19.76 -12.36 14.53
C SER A 279 20.45 -12.07 15.84
N ALA A 280 21.58 -11.34 15.79
CA ALA A 280 22.38 -10.97 16.94
C ALA A 280 22.69 -9.48 16.95
N ALA A 281 22.74 -8.89 18.13
CA ALA A 281 23.08 -7.49 18.35
C ALA A 281 24.07 -7.34 19.51
N LEU A 282 24.85 -6.27 19.46
CA LEU A 282 25.86 -5.92 20.47
C LEU A 282 25.60 -4.53 21.03
N ALA A 283 25.57 -4.40 22.33
CA ALA A 283 25.74 -3.14 23.04
C ALA A 283 27.24 -2.80 23.08
N ARG A 284 27.67 -1.81 22.33
CA ARG A 284 29.10 -1.54 22.08
C ARG A 284 29.85 -1.01 23.29
N GLU A 285 29.17 -0.34 24.21
CA GLU A 285 29.78 0.21 25.42
C GLU A 285 29.91 -0.82 26.54
N THR A 286 28.94 -1.74 26.64
CA THR A 286 28.88 -2.72 27.72
C THR A 286 29.39 -4.10 27.32
N GLY A 287 29.40 -4.42 26.02
CA GLY A 287 29.70 -5.75 25.51
C GLY A 287 28.56 -6.74 25.67
N THR A 288 27.37 -6.30 26.07
CA THR A 288 26.18 -7.14 26.20
C THR A 288 25.73 -7.60 24.81
N LEU A 289 25.54 -8.89 24.66
CA LEU A 289 25.03 -9.54 23.46
C LEU A 289 23.54 -9.86 23.60
N SER A 290 22.76 -9.65 22.53
CA SER A 290 21.39 -10.15 22.42
C SER A 290 21.27 -11.05 21.20
N VAL A 291 20.60 -12.20 21.34
CA VAL A 291 20.35 -13.14 20.22
C VAL A 291 18.88 -13.50 20.20
N THR A 292 18.29 -13.49 19.01
CA THR A 292 16.87 -13.85 18.79
C THR A 292 16.76 -14.95 17.73
N TRP A 293 15.75 -15.78 17.86
CA TRP A 293 15.43 -16.86 16.91
C TRP A 293 13.94 -17.25 16.98
N THR A 294 13.49 -17.95 15.96
CA THR A 294 12.16 -18.59 15.95
C THR A 294 12.23 -19.99 16.56
N PHE A 295 11.28 -20.34 17.43
CA PHE A 295 11.13 -21.70 17.97
C PHE A 295 9.66 -22.16 17.89
N SER A 296 9.45 -23.47 17.86
CA SER A 296 8.09 -24.04 17.84
C SER A 296 7.58 -24.27 19.27
N SER A 297 6.36 -23.84 19.52
CA SER A 297 5.62 -24.12 20.73
C SER A 297 4.16 -24.41 20.39
N SER A 298 3.67 -25.61 20.73
CA SER A 298 2.28 -26.02 20.47
C SER A 298 1.83 -25.84 18.99
N ASN A 299 2.66 -26.24 18.04
CA ASN A 299 2.47 -26.08 16.59
C ASN A 299 2.35 -24.64 16.11
N THR A 300 2.87 -23.68 16.84
CA THR A 300 2.99 -22.28 16.41
C THR A 300 4.42 -21.81 16.55
N ALA A 301 4.87 -20.97 15.64
CA ALA A 301 6.17 -20.33 15.72
C ALA A 301 6.11 -19.15 16.71
N ARG A 302 7.12 -19.04 17.57
CA ARG A 302 7.29 -18.00 18.58
C ARG A 302 8.69 -17.39 18.46
N ILE A 303 8.84 -16.18 18.96
CA ILE A 303 10.13 -15.50 19.00
C ILE A 303 10.74 -15.65 20.38
N ALA A 304 11.98 -16.15 20.44
CA ALA A 304 12.80 -16.15 21.62
C ALA A 304 13.89 -15.08 21.52
N VAL A 305 14.18 -14.42 22.63
CA VAL A 305 15.32 -13.51 22.78
C VAL A 305 16.04 -13.79 24.08
N THR A 306 17.37 -13.79 24.06
CA THR A 306 18.23 -13.98 25.23
C THR A 306 19.40 -13.00 25.21
N ARG A 307 20.06 -12.82 26.33
CA ARG A 307 21.23 -11.94 26.46
C ARG A 307 22.39 -12.65 27.16
N SER A 308 23.59 -12.16 26.86
CA SER A 308 24.83 -12.52 27.55
C SER A 308 25.56 -11.23 27.96
N ASP A 309 26.01 -11.16 29.19
CA ASP A 309 26.77 -10.02 29.74
C ASP A 309 28.28 -10.37 29.91
N ASP A 310 28.72 -11.51 29.42
CA ASP A 310 30.07 -12.05 29.57
C ASP A 310 30.71 -12.49 28.25
N GLY A 311 30.36 -11.79 27.16
CA GLY A 311 30.93 -12.03 25.82
C GLY A 311 30.49 -13.37 25.19
N GLY A 312 29.33 -13.88 25.57
CA GLY A 312 28.78 -15.12 25.01
C GLY A 312 29.18 -16.40 25.76
N ALA A 313 29.84 -16.28 26.94
CA ALA A 313 30.22 -17.45 27.75
C ALA A 313 29.03 -18.07 28.45
N THR A 314 28.07 -17.23 28.94
CA THR A 314 26.80 -17.70 29.52
C THR A 314 25.62 -16.88 28.98
N TRP A 315 24.44 -17.47 29.00
CA TRP A 315 23.20 -16.87 28.47
C TRP A 315 22.08 -16.87 29.50
N SER A 316 21.31 -15.79 29.53
CA SER A 316 20.11 -15.71 30.35
C SER A 316 19.03 -16.69 29.85
N ALA A 317 18.04 -16.99 30.71
CA ALA A 317 16.83 -17.63 30.21
C ALA A 317 16.17 -16.75 29.15
N PHE A 318 15.78 -17.34 28.03
CA PHE A 318 15.14 -16.57 26.96
C PHE A 318 13.79 -15.99 27.37
N ARG A 319 13.41 -14.89 26.74
CA ARG A 319 12.11 -14.24 26.87
C ARG A 319 11.35 -14.43 25.57
N ILE A 320 10.03 -14.30 25.63
CA ILE A 320 9.12 -14.35 24.47
C ILE A 320 8.46 -12.98 24.36
N PRO A 321 8.99 -12.07 23.54
CA PRO A 321 8.45 -10.70 23.42
C PRO A 321 7.10 -10.66 22.69
N ASN A 322 6.66 -11.77 22.10
CA ASN A 322 5.39 -11.88 21.42
C ASN A 322 4.44 -12.85 22.14
N GLU A 323 3.38 -12.32 22.72
CA GLU A 323 2.28 -13.13 23.27
C GLU A 323 1.02 -12.95 22.42
N PHE A 324 0.46 -14.03 21.88
CA PHE A 324 -0.77 -13.98 21.09
C PHE A 324 -1.55 -15.29 21.15
N ALA A 325 -2.77 -15.26 20.60
CA ALA A 325 -3.67 -16.41 20.63
C ALA A 325 -3.07 -17.65 19.94
N VAL A 326 -3.49 -18.82 20.40
CA VAL A 326 -3.12 -20.11 19.82
C VAL A 326 -3.47 -20.15 18.33
N GLY A 327 -2.59 -20.74 17.53
CA GLY A 327 -2.79 -20.91 16.08
C GLY A 327 -2.26 -19.74 15.22
N ARG A 328 -1.54 -18.79 15.82
CA ARG A 328 -0.87 -17.69 15.08
C ARG A 328 0.63 -17.78 15.25
N SER A 329 1.38 -17.44 14.21
CA SER A 329 2.84 -17.60 14.15
C SER A 329 3.56 -16.27 14.01
N ALA A 330 4.79 -16.25 14.59
CA ALA A 330 5.74 -15.17 14.45
C ALA A 330 7.05 -15.73 13.86
N LEU A 331 7.60 -15.07 12.86
CA LEU A 331 8.65 -15.57 11.98
C LEU A 331 9.72 -14.50 11.76
N ASN A 332 10.91 -14.89 11.33
CA ASN A 332 11.97 -14.00 10.85
C ASN A 332 12.32 -12.86 11.83
N PRO A 333 12.70 -13.17 13.08
CA PRO A 333 13.00 -12.13 14.05
C PRO A 333 14.32 -11.42 13.76
N THR A 334 14.35 -10.12 14.04
CA THR A 334 15.58 -9.32 13.98
C THR A 334 15.72 -8.55 15.28
N VAL A 335 16.94 -8.49 15.86
CA VAL A 335 17.24 -7.77 17.10
C VAL A 335 18.24 -6.66 16.86
N SER A 336 18.06 -5.53 17.54
CA SER A 336 19.04 -4.45 17.64
C SER A 336 19.20 -3.97 19.07
N SER A 337 20.33 -3.35 19.38
CA SER A 337 20.66 -2.82 20.71
C SER A 337 21.26 -1.44 20.60
N SER A 338 20.89 -0.52 21.53
CA SER A 338 21.60 0.74 21.73
C SER A 338 23.05 0.49 22.19
N ALA A 339 23.90 1.52 22.08
CA ALA A 339 25.31 1.39 22.44
C ALA A 339 25.51 1.04 23.92
N ASP A 340 24.70 1.61 24.82
CA ASP A 340 24.70 1.36 26.25
C ASP A 340 24.02 0.03 26.66
N GLY A 341 23.32 -0.60 25.72
CA GLY A 341 22.59 -1.86 25.92
C GLY A 341 21.28 -1.75 26.70
N GLN A 342 20.80 -0.54 26.99
CA GLN A 342 19.54 -0.37 27.72
C GLN A 342 18.35 -0.57 26.80
N THR A 343 18.41 -0.03 25.57
CA THR A 343 17.35 -0.19 24.58
C THR A 343 17.62 -1.40 23.69
N VAL A 344 16.78 -2.42 23.79
CA VAL A 344 16.83 -3.61 22.93
C VAL A 344 15.49 -3.73 22.19
N THR A 345 15.55 -3.78 20.87
CA THR A 345 14.34 -3.91 20.03
C THR A 345 14.37 -5.22 19.27
N VAL A 346 13.22 -5.91 19.22
CA VAL A 346 13.01 -7.09 18.39
C VAL A 346 11.84 -6.83 17.44
N THR A 347 12.01 -7.12 16.16
CA THR A 347 10.96 -7.10 15.14
C THR A 347 10.74 -8.49 14.57
N TRP A 348 9.54 -8.77 14.05
CA TRP A 348 9.21 -10.06 13.45
C TRP A 348 8.01 -9.95 12.49
N MET A 349 7.92 -10.91 11.56
CA MET A 349 6.70 -11.17 10.79
C MET A 349 5.67 -11.87 11.67
N ASP A 350 4.40 -11.49 11.56
CA ASP A 350 3.32 -11.97 12.40
C ASP A 350 2.07 -12.30 11.58
N THR A 351 1.49 -13.47 11.79
CA THR A 351 0.31 -13.93 11.06
C THR A 351 -1.02 -13.65 11.79
N ARG A 352 -1.01 -12.86 12.89
CA ARG A 352 -2.21 -12.66 13.73
C ARG A 352 -3.39 -12.02 13.00
N ASN A 353 -3.14 -11.20 11.98
CA ASN A 353 -4.16 -10.55 11.17
C ASN A 353 -4.43 -11.27 9.85
N ALA A 354 -3.80 -12.43 9.60
CA ALA A 354 -4.03 -13.18 8.38
C ALA A 354 -5.48 -13.68 8.32
N PRO A 355 -6.17 -13.56 7.19
CA PRO A 355 -7.47 -14.20 6.97
C PRO A 355 -7.32 -15.73 7.06
N PRO A 356 -8.42 -16.47 7.31
CA PRO A 356 -8.36 -17.92 7.52
C PRO A 356 -7.72 -18.72 6.38
N GLU A 357 -7.88 -18.24 5.16
CA GLU A 357 -7.39 -18.85 3.92
C GLU A 357 -6.12 -18.21 3.37
N GLY A 358 -5.57 -17.19 4.04
CA GLY A 358 -4.60 -16.28 3.45
C GLY A 358 -3.21 -16.37 4.06
N SER A 359 -2.24 -16.31 3.17
CA SER A 359 -0.82 -16.17 3.46
C SER A 359 -0.47 -14.68 3.61
N HIS A 360 -0.91 -14.11 4.73
CA HIS A 360 -0.73 -12.70 5.02
C HIS A 360 0.11 -12.51 6.26
N VAL A 361 0.98 -11.52 6.23
CA VAL A 361 1.85 -11.17 7.35
C VAL A 361 1.88 -9.67 7.59
N ASP A 362 2.13 -9.31 8.83
CA ASP A 362 2.40 -7.94 9.27
C ASP A 362 3.74 -7.89 10.00
N MET A 363 4.39 -6.73 10.00
CA MET A 363 5.57 -6.51 10.82
C MET A 363 5.18 -5.96 12.18
N TYR A 364 5.71 -6.59 13.22
CA TYR A 364 5.54 -6.21 14.62
C TYR A 364 6.88 -5.96 15.30
N ALA A 365 6.85 -5.20 16.38
CA ALA A 365 7.99 -4.92 17.22
C ALA A 365 7.62 -5.05 18.69
N SER A 366 8.62 -5.25 19.54
CA SER A 366 8.60 -5.07 20.98
C SER A 366 9.95 -4.53 21.42
N THR A 367 9.95 -3.65 22.39
CA THR A 367 11.15 -2.97 22.87
C THR A 367 11.33 -3.17 24.37
N SER A 368 12.55 -3.31 24.79
CA SER A 368 12.99 -3.28 26.19
C SER A 368 13.81 -2.02 26.41
N LEU A 369 13.59 -1.35 27.54
CA LEU A 369 14.38 -0.18 27.98
C LEU A 369 15.26 -0.50 29.19
N ASP A 370 15.37 -1.76 29.56
CA ASP A 370 16.12 -2.28 30.69
C ASP A 370 17.08 -3.43 30.30
N GLY A 371 17.58 -3.39 29.08
CA GLY A 371 18.54 -4.35 28.54
C GLY A 371 17.97 -5.75 28.29
N GLY A 372 16.69 -5.88 27.93
CA GLY A 372 16.05 -7.16 27.60
C GLY A 372 15.49 -7.89 28.80
N VAL A 373 15.36 -7.26 29.97
CA VAL A 373 14.76 -7.87 31.18
C VAL A 373 13.25 -7.85 31.12
N THR A 374 12.66 -6.68 30.80
CA THR A 374 11.23 -6.51 30.55
C THR A 374 10.98 -5.99 29.15
N TRP A 375 9.81 -6.30 28.58
CA TRP A 375 9.46 -5.99 27.21
C TRP A 375 8.14 -5.22 27.14
N SER A 376 8.07 -4.24 26.25
CA SER A 376 6.84 -3.54 25.96
C SER A 376 5.77 -4.48 25.41
N PRO A 377 4.49 -4.13 25.50
CA PRO A 377 3.49 -4.71 24.63
C PRO A 377 3.96 -4.63 23.16
N HIS A 378 3.67 -5.70 22.42
CA HIS A 378 4.02 -5.72 21.01
C HIS A 378 3.12 -4.77 20.21
N PHE A 379 3.69 -4.11 19.22
CA PHE A 379 3.00 -3.15 18.36
C PHE A 379 3.31 -3.40 16.88
N ARG A 380 2.36 -3.08 16.03
CA ARG A 380 2.51 -3.21 14.58
C ARG A 380 3.35 -2.05 14.04
N ILE A 381 4.29 -2.34 13.12
CA ILE A 381 5.12 -1.35 12.44
C ILE A 381 4.86 -1.30 10.93
N SER A 382 4.16 -2.29 10.36
CA SER A 382 3.66 -2.23 9.00
C SER A 382 2.33 -1.47 8.95
N ASP A 383 2.19 -0.50 8.07
CA ASP A 383 0.94 0.25 7.86
C ASP A 383 -0.07 -0.53 6.99
N ARG A 384 0.40 -1.55 6.27
CA ARG A 384 -0.42 -2.46 5.47
C ARG A 384 -0.08 -3.91 5.75
N THR A 385 -1.05 -4.79 5.52
CA THR A 385 -0.85 -6.24 5.57
C THR A 385 -0.28 -6.72 4.24
N THR A 386 0.76 -7.55 4.30
CA THR A 386 1.46 -8.11 3.15
C THR A 386 0.80 -9.43 2.72
N ASP A 387 0.36 -9.53 1.46
CA ASP A 387 0.01 -10.82 0.85
C ASP A 387 1.29 -11.46 0.28
N VAL A 388 1.80 -12.49 0.93
CA VAL A 388 3.07 -13.14 0.55
C VAL A 388 3.02 -13.76 -0.86
N ARG A 389 1.82 -14.08 -1.37
CA ARG A 389 1.62 -14.70 -2.70
C ARG A 389 1.93 -13.76 -3.86
N LEU A 390 2.04 -12.46 -3.61
CA LEU A 390 2.47 -11.46 -4.60
C LEU A 390 3.99 -11.38 -4.73
N SER A 391 4.75 -12.07 -3.85
CA SER A 391 6.21 -12.16 -3.96
C SER A 391 6.65 -13.29 -4.89
N GLN A 392 7.96 -13.37 -5.15
CA GLN A 392 8.54 -14.37 -6.05
C GLN A 392 8.28 -15.80 -5.53
N LEU A 393 7.52 -16.59 -6.28
CA LEU A 393 7.35 -18.02 -6.00
C LEU A 393 8.65 -18.77 -6.36
N THR A 394 9.17 -19.54 -5.41
CA THR A 394 10.29 -20.45 -5.57
C THR A 394 9.85 -21.89 -5.42
N SER A 395 10.76 -22.85 -5.64
CA SER A 395 10.48 -24.29 -5.41
C SER A 395 10.21 -24.64 -3.94
N ARG A 396 10.42 -23.69 -2.99
CA ARG A 396 10.25 -23.88 -1.53
C ARG A 396 9.22 -22.93 -0.92
N GLY A 397 8.43 -22.24 -1.72
CA GLY A 397 7.42 -21.26 -1.29
C GLY A 397 7.71 -19.84 -1.74
N TYR A 398 6.88 -18.91 -1.31
CA TYR A 398 6.99 -17.49 -1.64
C TYR A 398 8.13 -16.82 -0.86
N MET A 399 8.92 -15.98 -1.55
CA MET A 399 10.16 -15.41 -1.05
C MET A 399 10.02 -13.93 -0.69
N LEU A 400 9.94 -13.61 0.59
CA LEU A 400 10.06 -12.24 1.12
C LEU A 400 11.46 -11.91 1.62
N GLY A 401 12.28 -12.93 1.88
CA GLY A 401 13.64 -12.82 2.43
C GLY A 401 13.84 -13.76 3.60
N ASP A 402 15.07 -14.25 3.74
CA ASP A 402 15.46 -15.12 4.84
C ASP A 402 15.86 -14.32 6.09
N TYR A 403 16.08 -13.00 5.96
CA TYR A 403 16.44 -12.08 7.03
C TYR A 403 15.93 -10.66 6.72
N TYR A 404 15.88 -9.81 7.75
CA TYR A 404 15.49 -8.41 7.68
C TYR A 404 16.50 -7.51 8.39
N GLY A 405 16.40 -6.20 8.16
CA GLY A 405 17.31 -5.21 8.74
C GLY A 405 16.66 -4.45 9.89
N LEU A 406 17.45 -4.16 10.92
CA LEU A 406 17.03 -3.34 12.06
C LEU A 406 18.20 -2.51 12.57
N ALA A 407 18.13 -1.20 12.37
CA ALA A 407 19.09 -0.25 12.86
C ALA A 407 18.65 0.33 14.22
N ALA A 408 19.43 0.11 15.25
CA ALA A 408 19.11 0.54 16.62
C ALA A 408 18.96 2.07 16.73
N ALA A 409 18.08 2.51 17.62
CA ALA A 409 18.06 3.88 18.11
C ALA A 409 19.36 4.16 18.89
N PRO A 410 20.05 5.28 18.65
CA PRO A 410 21.20 5.68 19.45
C PRO A 410 20.85 5.94 20.91
N THR A 411 19.71 6.59 21.13
CA THR A 411 19.10 6.83 22.46
C THR A 411 17.62 6.45 22.44
N PRO A 412 16.93 6.33 23.56
CA PRO A 412 15.48 6.08 23.58
C PRO A 412 14.64 7.17 22.90
N ASP A 413 15.19 8.37 22.77
CA ASP A 413 14.54 9.53 22.14
C ASP A 413 14.78 9.58 20.61
N ASP A 414 15.61 8.70 20.08
CA ASP A 414 15.88 8.56 18.64
C ASP A 414 15.06 7.41 18.03
N PRO A 415 14.75 7.45 16.73
CA PRO A 415 14.04 6.38 16.10
C PRO A 415 14.92 5.15 15.81
N THR A 416 14.38 3.98 16.08
CA THR A 416 14.82 2.72 15.46
C THR A 416 14.33 2.69 14.02
N VAL A 417 15.12 2.14 13.09
CA VAL A 417 14.72 1.97 11.69
C VAL A 417 14.68 0.48 11.36
N ALA A 418 13.51 -0.01 10.99
CA ALA A 418 13.32 -1.37 10.49
C ALA A 418 13.21 -1.39 8.97
N VAL A 419 13.78 -2.43 8.35
CA VAL A 419 13.66 -2.68 6.91
C VAL A 419 13.23 -4.12 6.70
N TRP A 420 12.13 -4.30 5.96
CA TRP A 420 11.58 -5.62 5.62
C TRP A 420 11.06 -5.61 4.19
N VAL A 421 10.46 -6.70 3.73
CA VAL A 421 9.84 -6.79 2.40
C VAL A 421 8.34 -6.91 2.55
N ASP A 422 7.59 -6.11 1.80
CA ASP A 422 6.16 -6.28 1.64
C ASP A 422 5.71 -6.16 0.17
N THR A 423 4.43 -6.37 -0.08
CA THR A 423 3.88 -6.52 -1.42
C THR A 423 2.82 -5.46 -1.76
N ARG A 424 2.87 -4.29 -1.11
CA ARG A 424 1.89 -3.20 -1.26
C ARG A 424 1.78 -2.62 -2.67
N SER A 425 2.85 -2.71 -3.46
CA SER A 425 2.90 -2.27 -4.86
C SER A 425 2.32 -3.29 -5.84
N GLY A 426 1.99 -4.52 -5.38
CA GLY A 426 1.68 -5.68 -6.21
C GLY A 426 2.89 -6.58 -6.47
N GLU A 427 4.07 -6.19 -6.03
CA GLU A 427 5.34 -6.92 -6.11
C GLU A 427 6.06 -6.83 -4.76
N ALA A 428 7.10 -7.65 -4.54
CA ALA A 428 7.87 -7.61 -3.31
C ALA A 428 8.89 -6.45 -3.34
N ASP A 429 8.73 -5.50 -2.43
CA ASP A 429 9.60 -4.33 -2.26
C ASP A 429 10.19 -4.24 -0.85
N PRO A 430 11.45 -3.81 -0.68
CA PRO A 430 11.99 -3.46 0.63
C PRO A 430 11.34 -2.16 1.12
N ILE A 431 10.84 -2.22 2.34
CA ILE A 431 10.15 -1.13 3.03
C ILE A 431 10.96 -0.72 4.24
N ALA A 432 11.12 0.58 4.45
CA ALA A 432 11.67 1.14 5.68
C ALA A 432 10.59 1.84 6.49
N THR A 433 10.69 1.74 7.81
CA THR A 433 9.97 2.60 8.73
C THR A 433 10.83 3.00 9.91
N ARG A 434 10.54 4.18 10.45
CA ARG A 434 11.11 4.69 11.69
C ARG A 434 10.09 4.55 12.81
N PHE A 435 10.52 4.12 13.97
CA PHE A 435 9.67 4.09 15.14
C PHE A 435 10.51 4.31 16.42
N TYR A 436 9.89 4.90 17.43
CA TYR A 436 10.57 5.19 18.67
C TYR A 436 10.49 4.00 19.62
N PRO A 437 11.61 3.63 20.26
CA PRO A 437 11.67 2.45 21.11
C PRO A 437 10.96 2.62 22.46
N ASP A 438 10.75 3.84 22.94
CA ASP A 438 10.03 4.08 24.18
C ASP A 438 8.53 4.05 23.95
N PRO A 439 7.82 3.02 24.45
CA PRO A 439 6.39 2.92 24.33
C PRO A 439 5.62 3.85 25.29
N ARG A 440 6.31 4.78 25.98
CA ARG A 440 5.61 5.84 26.71
C ARG A 440 4.90 6.71 25.68
N ASP A 441 3.64 6.36 25.51
CA ASP A 441 2.71 6.95 24.58
C ASP A 441 2.25 8.31 25.13
N SER A 442 3.17 9.30 25.16
CA SER A 442 2.78 10.65 25.48
C SER A 442 2.73 11.48 24.21
N TYR A 443 1.67 12.26 24.07
CA TYR A 443 1.56 13.27 23.04
C TYR A 443 2.80 14.17 23.01
N ASP A 444 3.33 14.54 24.18
CA ASP A 444 4.50 15.40 24.30
C ASP A 444 5.74 14.79 23.64
N ASN A 445 5.99 13.50 23.82
CA ASN A 445 7.11 12.80 23.20
C ASN A 445 6.95 12.76 21.66
N TRP A 446 5.74 12.46 21.18
CA TRP A 446 5.46 12.50 19.74
C TRP A 446 5.66 13.92 19.17
N ALA A 447 5.13 14.95 19.83
CA ALA A 447 5.25 16.33 19.38
C ALA A 447 6.72 16.81 19.35
N VAL A 448 7.54 16.40 20.32
CA VAL A 448 8.98 16.66 20.30
C VAL A 448 9.64 15.93 19.14
N ALA A 449 9.29 14.68 18.89
CA ALA A 449 9.88 13.86 17.86
C ALA A 449 9.61 14.39 16.43
N HIS A 450 8.37 14.85 16.16
CA HIS A 450 7.95 15.28 14.84
C HIS A 450 8.06 16.78 14.61
N LEU A 451 7.96 17.57 15.66
CA LEU A 451 7.84 19.03 15.61
C LEU A 451 8.95 19.77 16.36
N SER A 452 10.07 19.09 16.73
CA SER A 452 11.16 19.73 17.50
C SER A 452 11.78 20.92 16.79
N ALA A 453 11.84 20.93 15.46
CA ALA A 453 12.34 22.04 14.66
C ALA A 453 11.34 23.21 14.50
N ARG A 454 10.09 23.03 14.95
CA ARG A 454 9.02 24.04 14.85
C ARG A 454 8.90 24.88 16.11
N ALA A 455 8.17 25.99 16.04
CA ALA A 455 7.88 26.84 17.17
C ALA A 455 7.09 26.08 18.26
N ALA A 456 7.23 26.49 19.53
CA ALA A 456 6.55 25.83 20.65
C ALA A 456 5.00 25.81 20.48
N GLY A 457 4.42 26.81 19.81
CA GLY A 457 2.99 26.87 19.51
C GLY A 457 2.54 25.82 18.50
N ASP A 458 3.40 25.41 17.56
CA ASP A 458 3.11 24.39 16.55
C ASP A 458 3.10 22.98 17.16
N ARG A 459 3.55 22.80 18.38
CA ARG A 459 3.57 21.52 19.11
C ARG A 459 2.36 21.31 20.00
N LEU A 460 1.44 22.25 20.04
CA LEU A 460 0.21 22.11 20.83
C LEU A 460 -0.72 21.09 20.19
N PRO A 461 -1.50 20.33 20.99
CA PRO A 461 -2.42 19.30 20.46
C PRO A 461 -3.46 19.83 19.47
N GLU A 462 -3.89 21.07 19.65
CA GLU A 462 -4.84 21.77 18.77
C GLU A 462 -4.19 22.47 17.58
N ALA A 463 -2.86 22.56 17.51
CA ALA A 463 -2.17 23.15 16.38
C ALA A 463 -2.26 22.25 15.13
N ASN A 464 -2.18 22.90 13.98
CA ASN A 464 -2.25 22.29 12.66
C ASN A 464 -1.18 22.95 11.78
N PRO A 465 0.09 22.50 11.85
CA PRO A 465 1.21 23.20 11.23
C PRO A 465 1.26 23.10 9.70
N ASP A 466 0.64 22.10 9.11
CA ASP A 466 0.57 21.86 7.67
C ASP A 466 -0.74 22.39 7.04
N GLY A 467 -1.75 22.70 7.87
CA GLY A 467 -2.98 23.36 7.48
C GLY A 467 -4.01 22.44 6.82
N ASP A 468 -3.92 21.15 7.04
CA ASP A 468 -4.89 20.16 6.55
C ASP A 468 -6.16 20.07 7.44
N ALA A 469 -6.89 18.94 7.39
CA ALA A 469 -8.10 18.74 8.17
C ALA A 469 -7.83 18.31 9.63
N TYR A 470 -6.60 17.91 9.96
CA TYR A 470 -6.27 17.27 11.23
C TYR A 470 -5.35 18.12 12.11
N PRO A 471 -5.79 18.55 13.30
CA PRO A 471 -4.89 19.03 14.35
C PRO A 471 -3.94 17.93 14.83
N ASN A 472 -2.79 18.32 15.33
CA ASN A 472 -1.73 17.42 15.80
C ASN A 472 -2.20 16.23 16.67
N VAL A 473 -3.20 16.41 17.53
CA VAL A 473 -3.74 15.30 18.36
C VAL A 473 -4.38 14.21 17.53
N PHE A 474 -4.98 14.54 16.38
CA PHE A 474 -5.55 13.58 15.46
C PHE A 474 -4.45 12.88 14.67
N GLU A 475 -3.46 13.63 14.19
CA GLU A 475 -2.30 13.08 13.50
C GLU A 475 -1.50 12.15 14.41
N TYR A 476 -1.30 12.59 15.66
CA TYR A 476 -0.79 11.74 16.72
C TYR A 476 -1.59 10.46 16.85
N ALA A 477 -2.90 10.52 16.87
CA ALA A 477 -3.78 9.38 17.02
C ALA A 477 -3.83 8.46 15.80
N TYR A 478 -3.72 9.01 14.61
CA TYR A 478 -3.80 8.26 13.35
C TYR A 478 -2.44 7.89 12.75
N GLY A 479 -1.34 8.34 13.36
CA GLY A 479 0.01 8.10 12.84
C GLY A 479 0.29 8.84 11.55
N LEU A 480 -0.31 10.02 11.37
CA LEU A 480 -0.10 10.91 10.24
C LEU A 480 1.13 11.79 10.44
N ASP A 481 1.57 12.47 9.40
CA ASP A 481 2.74 13.35 9.43
C ASP A 481 2.30 14.81 9.66
N PRO A 482 2.56 15.44 10.81
CA PRO A 482 2.10 16.80 11.12
C PRO A 482 2.78 17.91 10.29
N LEU A 483 3.59 17.55 9.31
CA LEU A 483 4.28 18.48 8.41
C LEU A 483 3.93 18.25 6.94
N ALA A 484 3.10 17.28 6.64
CA ALA A 484 2.72 16.93 5.28
C ALA A 484 1.20 16.83 5.18
N ALA A 485 0.57 17.83 4.57
CA ALA A 485 -0.89 17.86 4.39
C ALA A 485 -1.40 16.57 3.75
N ASP A 486 -2.19 15.83 4.50
CA ASP A 486 -2.77 14.57 4.04
C ASP A 486 -3.84 14.80 2.98
N SER A 487 -3.62 14.31 1.78
CA SER A 487 -4.48 14.54 0.60
C SER A 487 -5.75 13.67 0.56
N GLY A 488 -6.06 12.92 1.62
CA GLY A 488 -7.21 12.05 1.70
C GLY A 488 -7.91 12.14 3.05
N SER A 489 -9.22 12.02 3.06
CA SER A 489 -9.96 11.85 4.31
C SER A 489 -9.49 10.55 4.97
N ALA A 490 -8.76 10.66 6.06
CA ALA A 490 -8.37 9.52 6.87
C ALA A 490 -9.60 8.85 7.53
N LEU A 491 -10.74 9.54 7.54
CA LEU A 491 -12.04 9.07 8.05
C LEU A 491 -13.01 8.91 6.88
N GLU A 492 -13.49 7.71 6.65
CA GLU A 492 -14.60 7.45 5.72
C GLU A 492 -15.92 7.42 6.49
N LEU A 493 -16.86 8.27 6.09
CA LEU A 493 -18.25 8.22 6.55
C LEU A 493 -19.12 7.69 5.43
N ARG A 494 -19.78 6.54 5.62
CA ARG A 494 -20.71 5.98 4.65
C ARG A 494 -22.10 5.75 5.27
N PRO A 495 -23.18 5.99 4.53
CA PRO A 495 -24.52 5.64 4.99
C PRO A 495 -24.63 4.12 5.20
N ASP A 496 -25.34 3.71 6.25
CA ASP A 496 -25.69 2.31 6.48
C ASP A 496 -27.17 2.07 6.16
N SER A 497 -28.07 2.50 7.05
CA SER A 497 -29.51 2.36 6.83
C SER A 497 -30.28 3.42 7.62
N GLY A 498 -31.20 4.10 6.98
CA GLY A 498 -31.99 5.16 7.61
C GLY A 498 -31.11 6.32 8.09
N ASN A 499 -31.09 6.57 9.41
CA ASN A 499 -30.31 7.65 10.03
C ASN A 499 -28.97 7.16 10.59
N ARG A 500 -28.44 6.05 10.10
CA ARG A 500 -27.21 5.44 10.57
C ARG A 500 -26.09 5.63 9.54
N PHE A 501 -24.92 5.95 10.04
CA PHE A 501 -23.71 6.12 9.26
C PHE A 501 -22.61 5.26 9.85
N ILE A 502 -21.88 4.53 9.00
CA ILE A 502 -20.69 3.82 9.40
C ILE A 502 -19.51 4.75 9.18
N VAL A 503 -18.72 4.88 10.24
CA VAL A 503 -17.43 5.55 10.19
C VAL A 503 -16.36 4.48 10.12
N THR A 504 -15.56 4.49 9.07
CA THR A 504 -14.32 3.73 8.99
C THR A 504 -13.19 4.65 9.42
N GLU A 505 -12.60 4.34 10.56
CA GLU A 505 -11.42 5.05 11.03
C GLU A 505 -10.20 4.51 10.27
N PRO A 506 -9.20 5.36 9.99
CA PRO A 506 -7.93 4.86 9.49
C PRO A 506 -7.35 3.85 10.48
N ALA A 507 -6.46 3.01 10.00
CA ALA A 507 -5.83 1.98 10.81
C ALA A 507 -5.29 2.58 12.12
N PHE A 508 -5.96 2.26 13.21
CA PHE A 508 -5.88 2.95 14.49
C PHE A 508 -4.61 2.58 15.26
N VAL A 509 -4.02 3.57 15.88
CA VAL A 509 -2.96 3.40 16.86
C VAL A 509 -3.58 3.33 18.25
N ASP A 510 -3.42 2.22 18.96
CA ASP A 510 -3.87 2.09 20.35
C ASP A 510 -2.98 2.98 21.24
N ARG A 511 -3.48 4.18 21.54
CA ARG A 511 -2.78 5.15 22.40
C ARG A 511 -3.62 5.44 23.61
N THR A 512 -3.12 5.06 24.75
CA THR A 512 -3.76 5.31 26.04
C THR A 512 -3.99 6.80 26.32
N GLU A 513 -3.14 7.69 25.84
CA GLU A 513 -3.30 9.14 26.02
C GLU A 513 -4.19 9.83 24.98
N ALA A 514 -4.29 9.30 23.75
CA ALA A 514 -5.17 9.88 22.74
C ALA A 514 -6.68 9.72 23.05
N GLY A 515 -7.00 8.91 24.06
CA GLY A 515 -8.38 8.63 24.45
C GLY A 515 -9.17 7.93 23.35
N THR A 516 -10.41 7.59 23.66
CA THR A 516 -11.35 7.10 22.63
C THR A 516 -11.81 8.27 21.77
N ILE A 517 -11.96 8.02 20.47
CA ILE A 517 -12.64 8.96 19.59
C ILE A 517 -14.09 9.11 20.04
N GLY A 518 -14.54 10.33 20.15
CA GLY A 518 -15.94 10.67 20.34
C GLY A 518 -16.45 11.42 19.11
N TRP A 519 -17.75 11.55 18.99
CA TRP A 519 -18.37 12.29 17.90
C TRP A 519 -19.34 13.33 18.44
N GLN A 520 -19.34 14.48 17.83
CA GLN A 520 -20.33 15.51 18.04
C GLN A 520 -21.15 15.72 16.77
N GLN A 521 -22.40 16.09 16.93
CA GLN A 521 -23.31 16.44 15.84
C GLN A 521 -23.92 17.85 16.09
N SER A 522 -24.22 18.51 15.01
CA SER A 522 -24.89 19.82 15.03
C SER A 522 -25.79 19.95 13.80
N ILE A 523 -26.93 20.65 13.94
CA ILE A 523 -27.81 20.97 12.82
C ILE A 523 -27.59 22.40 12.28
N ASP A 524 -26.80 23.20 12.97
CA ASP A 524 -26.53 24.60 12.61
C ASP A 524 -25.03 24.93 12.47
N GLY A 525 -24.15 23.92 12.71
CA GLY A 525 -22.70 24.09 12.70
C GLY A 525 -22.13 24.90 13.88
N VAL A 526 -22.98 25.33 14.81
CA VAL A 526 -22.63 26.20 15.94
C VAL A 526 -22.86 25.51 17.28
N ASN A 527 -24.02 24.89 17.45
CA ASN A 527 -24.42 24.19 18.67
C ASN A 527 -24.16 22.69 18.53
N TRP A 528 -23.18 22.16 19.27
CA TRP A 528 -22.71 20.80 19.16
C TRP A 528 -23.18 19.93 20.33
N THR A 529 -23.69 18.75 20.03
CA THR A 529 -24.10 17.73 20.99
C THR A 529 -23.37 16.42 20.73
N THR A 530 -23.21 15.58 21.75
CA THR A 530 -22.59 14.27 21.59
C THR A 530 -23.45 13.38 20.69
N ALA A 531 -22.85 12.79 19.66
CA ALA A 531 -23.49 11.79 18.81
C ALA A 531 -23.44 10.40 19.48
N THR A 532 -24.46 9.58 19.25
CA THR A 532 -24.50 8.20 19.75
C THR A 532 -23.67 7.32 18.85
N VAL A 533 -22.72 6.58 19.45
CA VAL A 533 -21.82 5.64 18.77
C VAL A 533 -22.11 4.22 19.25
N SER A 534 -22.24 3.27 18.34
CA SER A 534 -22.29 1.85 18.66
C SER A 534 -21.25 1.06 17.85
N SER A 535 -20.50 0.17 18.53
CA SER A 535 -19.40 -0.58 17.90
C SER A 535 -19.55 -2.10 18.02
N SER A 536 -20.65 -2.60 18.58
CA SER A 536 -20.74 -3.99 19.06
C SER A 536 -20.92 -5.08 17.99
N THR A 537 -21.10 -4.75 16.71
CA THR A 537 -21.36 -5.72 15.64
C THR A 537 -20.57 -5.47 14.34
N LEU A 538 -19.72 -4.46 14.33
CA LEU A 538 -18.98 -4.04 13.13
C LEU A 538 -17.54 -4.60 13.10
N PRO A 539 -16.89 -4.67 11.94
CA PRO A 539 -15.47 -4.98 11.83
C PRO A 539 -14.62 -4.04 12.69
N LEU A 540 -13.42 -4.50 13.07
CA LEU A 540 -12.43 -3.68 13.78
C LEU A 540 -12.10 -2.42 12.97
N GLY A 541 -12.20 -1.25 13.59
CA GLY A 541 -11.97 0.05 12.95
C GLY A 541 -13.22 0.69 12.36
N GLU A 542 -14.38 0.06 12.48
CA GLU A 542 -15.65 0.65 12.11
C GLU A 542 -16.50 0.98 13.35
N SER A 543 -17.15 2.15 13.32
CA SER A 543 -18.11 2.61 14.32
C SER A 543 -19.39 3.03 13.62
N GLN A 544 -20.54 2.86 14.27
CA GLN A 544 -21.82 3.30 13.74
C GLN A 544 -22.30 4.55 14.50
N LEU A 545 -22.56 5.62 13.77
CA LEU A 545 -23.17 6.84 14.29
C LEU A 545 -24.69 6.79 14.08
N GLU A 546 -25.45 7.11 15.11
CA GLU A 546 -26.89 7.36 15.02
C GLU A 546 -27.15 8.87 15.01
N LEU A 547 -27.67 9.36 13.90
CA LEU A 547 -27.94 10.79 13.66
C LEU A 547 -29.44 11.01 13.34
N PRO A 548 -30.32 11.11 14.34
CA PRO A 548 -31.75 11.12 14.13
C PRO A 548 -32.25 12.24 13.21
N ASP A 549 -31.55 13.37 13.19
CA ASP A 549 -31.92 14.52 12.37
C ASP A 549 -31.45 14.46 10.92
N ALA A 550 -30.55 13.54 10.59
CA ALA A 550 -29.98 13.42 9.24
C ALA A 550 -31.00 13.03 8.17
N ALA A 551 -32.18 12.49 8.56
CA ALA A 551 -33.24 12.14 7.63
C ALA A 551 -33.99 13.38 7.08
N THR A 552 -33.95 14.48 7.79
CA THR A 552 -34.82 15.66 7.50
C THR A 552 -34.05 16.95 7.23
N GLN A 553 -32.77 17.01 7.61
CA GLN A 553 -31.94 18.21 7.45
C GLN A 553 -30.45 17.89 7.41
N ALA A 554 -29.66 18.85 6.96
CA ALA A 554 -28.23 18.73 7.03
C ALA A 554 -27.74 18.58 8.48
N VAL A 555 -26.87 17.63 8.73
CA VAL A 555 -26.21 17.41 10.02
C VAL A 555 -24.71 17.58 9.82
N TYR A 556 -24.12 18.42 10.64
CA TYR A 556 -22.69 18.55 10.74
C TYR A 556 -22.22 17.54 11.78
N VAL A 557 -21.15 16.82 11.49
CA VAL A 557 -20.49 15.91 12.44
C VAL A 557 -19.03 16.24 12.51
N ARG A 558 -18.44 16.05 13.68
CA ARG A 558 -17.00 16.18 13.85
C ARG A 558 -16.49 15.15 14.85
N PRO A 559 -15.35 14.53 14.58
CA PRO A 559 -14.68 13.71 15.57
C PRO A 559 -14.08 14.60 16.66
N ILE A 560 -14.05 14.07 17.86
CA ILE A 560 -13.45 14.72 19.02
C ILE A 560 -12.50 13.76 19.73
N ARG A 561 -11.42 14.30 20.28
CA ARG A 561 -10.50 13.59 21.15
C ARG A 561 -10.31 14.34 22.45
N ASN A 562 -10.14 13.58 23.52
CA ASN A 562 -9.84 14.12 24.85
C ASN A 562 -8.39 13.82 25.20
N LEU A 563 -7.57 14.85 25.27
CA LEU A 563 -6.19 14.75 25.73
C LEU A 563 -6.03 15.56 27.02
N ASN A 564 -5.60 14.93 28.11
CA ASN A 564 -5.35 15.57 29.41
C ASN A 564 -6.53 16.44 29.91
N GLY A 565 -7.78 16.04 29.59
CA GLY A 565 -9.00 16.77 29.99
C GLY A 565 -9.39 17.91 29.04
N GLN A 566 -8.64 18.18 27.98
CA GLN A 566 -8.98 19.09 26.90
C GLN A 566 -9.65 18.33 25.75
N GLN A 567 -10.80 18.84 25.30
CA GLN A 567 -11.50 18.29 24.15
C GLN A 567 -11.08 19.05 22.89
N ILE A 568 -10.57 18.34 21.91
CA ILE A 568 -10.09 18.88 20.64
C ILE A 568 -10.91 18.23 19.52
N SER A 569 -11.39 19.02 18.57
CA SER A 569 -12.10 18.54 17.38
C SER A 569 -11.23 18.70 16.14
N SER A 570 -11.37 17.79 15.17
CA SER A 570 -10.88 17.99 13.81
C SER A 570 -11.84 18.84 12.99
N GLY A 571 -11.60 18.97 11.69
CA GLY A 571 -12.51 19.63 10.75
C GLY A 571 -13.93 19.08 10.78
N ASP A 572 -14.90 19.93 10.45
CA ASP A 572 -16.30 19.57 10.43
C ASP A 572 -16.65 18.82 9.14
N TYR A 573 -17.29 17.68 9.27
CA TYR A 573 -17.89 16.95 8.16
C TYR A 573 -19.37 17.32 8.06
N THR A 574 -19.81 17.69 6.86
CA THR A 574 -21.24 17.94 6.62
C THR A 574 -21.87 16.67 6.07
N LEU A 575 -22.72 16.05 6.86
CA LEU A 575 -23.66 15.06 6.36
C LEU A 575 -24.92 15.82 5.93
N ALA A 576 -25.12 15.99 4.63
CA ALA A 576 -26.35 16.59 4.14
C ALA A 576 -27.52 15.69 4.51
N GLY A 577 -28.54 16.26 5.11
CA GLY A 577 -29.89 15.70 5.14
C GLY A 577 -30.38 15.59 3.70
N GLY A 578 -30.55 14.36 3.25
CA GLY A 578 -30.64 14.06 1.83
C GLY A 578 -29.23 13.81 1.24
N GLN A 579 -28.91 12.56 1.04
CA GLN A 579 -27.69 12.17 0.32
C GLN A 579 -27.59 13.00 -0.96
N SER A 580 -26.38 13.44 -1.32
CA SER A 580 -26.18 13.98 -2.66
C SER A 580 -26.56 12.90 -3.67
N VAL A 581 -27.47 13.23 -4.55
CA VAL A 581 -28.15 12.29 -5.44
C VAL A 581 -28.01 12.75 -6.88
N LEU A 582 -28.20 11.84 -7.81
CA LEU A 582 -28.37 12.20 -9.22
C LEU A 582 -29.81 12.73 -9.42
N THR A 583 -29.93 13.89 -10.03
CA THR A 583 -31.23 14.53 -10.27
C THR A 583 -31.55 14.81 -11.73
N ASN A 584 -30.54 14.74 -12.58
CA ASN A 584 -30.67 15.08 -14.00
C ASN A 584 -29.80 14.14 -14.85
N LEU A 585 -30.30 13.73 -16.01
CA LEU A 585 -29.57 13.16 -17.12
C LEU A 585 -29.73 14.09 -18.32
N SER A 586 -28.62 14.41 -18.99
CA SER A 586 -28.67 15.16 -20.24
C SER A 586 -27.69 14.51 -21.23
N THR A 587 -28.18 13.76 -22.19
CA THR A 587 -27.32 13.06 -23.16
C THR A 587 -27.47 13.63 -24.55
N ARG A 588 -26.38 14.14 -25.11
CA ARG A 588 -26.29 14.55 -26.51
C ARG A 588 -25.44 13.58 -27.30
N GLY A 589 -25.96 13.15 -28.43
CA GLY A 589 -25.24 12.26 -29.34
C GLY A 589 -26.04 11.97 -30.60
N LEU A 590 -25.52 11.03 -31.40
CA LEU A 590 -26.22 10.55 -32.59
C LEU A 590 -27.32 9.57 -32.21
N SER A 591 -28.43 9.59 -32.99
CA SER A 591 -29.46 8.56 -32.99
C SER A 591 -29.92 8.27 -34.37
N GLY A 592 -30.06 6.98 -34.73
CA GLY A 592 -30.50 6.47 -36.01
C GLY A 592 -31.57 5.39 -35.84
N ASP A 593 -31.54 4.38 -36.70
CA ASP A 593 -32.49 3.27 -36.67
C ASP A 593 -31.90 1.98 -36.06
N GLY A 594 -32.77 1.10 -35.61
CA GLY A 594 -32.40 -0.26 -35.14
C GLY A 594 -31.46 -0.20 -33.92
N LEU A 595 -30.27 -0.79 -34.06
CA LEU A 595 -29.26 -0.78 -33.00
C LEU A 595 -28.59 0.58 -32.80
N GLU A 596 -28.70 1.49 -33.74
CA GLU A 596 -28.16 2.84 -33.72
C GLU A 596 -29.08 3.88 -33.04
N LYS A 597 -30.23 3.44 -32.53
CA LYS A 597 -31.06 4.31 -31.70
C LYS A 597 -30.37 4.70 -30.41
N MET A 598 -30.53 5.98 -29.98
CA MET A 598 -30.17 6.40 -28.66
C MET A 598 -31.17 5.81 -27.64
N VAL A 599 -30.65 5.16 -26.64
CA VAL A 599 -31.42 4.50 -25.58
C VAL A 599 -30.88 4.93 -24.22
N PRO A 600 -31.41 6.02 -23.65
CA PRO A 600 -31.16 6.37 -22.28
C PRO A 600 -31.78 5.38 -21.29
N GLY A 601 -31.03 4.98 -20.28
CA GLY A 601 -31.47 4.16 -19.16
C GLY A 601 -31.25 4.89 -17.84
N PHE A 602 -32.13 4.66 -16.87
CA PHE A 602 -32.02 5.24 -15.56
C PHE A 602 -32.71 4.36 -14.52
N VAL A 603 -32.25 4.46 -13.29
CA VAL A 603 -32.84 3.74 -12.15
C VAL A 603 -33.32 4.75 -11.13
N THR A 604 -34.59 4.69 -10.80
CA THR A 604 -35.21 5.50 -9.73
C THR A 604 -35.30 4.70 -8.44
N ALA A 605 -34.98 5.33 -7.34
CA ALA A 605 -35.22 4.85 -5.97
C ALA A 605 -36.18 5.82 -5.25
N GLY A 606 -36.81 5.36 -4.17
CA GLY A 606 -37.88 6.11 -3.50
C GLY A 606 -39.23 5.95 -4.19
N ASN A 607 -40.25 6.68 -3.74
CA ASN A 607 -41.60 6.53 -4.22
C ASN A 607 -42.09 7.79 -4.97
N GLY A 608 -42.75 7.56 -6.11
CA GLY A 608 -43.54 8.61 -6.78
C GLY A 608 -42.67 9.65 -7.50
N ALA A 609 -41.59 9.24 -8.17
CA ALA A 609 -40.74 10.14 -8.93
C ALA A 609 -41.48 10.83 -10.07
N SER A 610 -41.78 12.12 -9.94
CA SER A 610 -42.27 12.95 -11.05
C SER A 610 -41.07 13.35 -11.93
N ILE A 611 -41.14 13.05 -13.23
CA ILE A 611 -40.11 13.39 -14.16
C ILE A 611 -40.63 14.15 -15.37
N ILE A 612 -39.75 14.98 -15.95
CA ILE A 612 -39.91 15.43 -17.32
C ILE A 612 -38.82 14.75 -18.17
N LEU A 613 -39.21 14.15 -19.27
CA LEU A 613 -38.32 13.55 -20.24
C LEU A 613 -38.47 14.23 -21.57
N ARG A 614 -37.36 14.60 -22.23
CA ARG A 614 -37.35 15.35 -23.47
C ARG A 614 -36.42 14.69 -24.50
N ALA A 615 -36.80 14.79 -25.78
CA ALA A 615 -35.91 14.53 -26.92
C ALA A 615 -35.91 15.76 -27.80
N VAL A 616 -34.81 16.52 -27.73
CA VAL A 616 -34.68 17.82 -28.38
C VAL A 616 -33.89 17.61 -29.66
N GLY A 617 -34.47 17.94 -30.78
CA GLY A 617 -33.86 17.85 -32.10
C GLY A 617 -33.88 19.24 -32.78
N PRO A 618 -35.03 19.69 -33.35
CA PRO A 618 -35.09 20.94 -34.10
C PRO A 618 -34.58 22.17 -33.35
N THR A 619 -34.90 22.33 -32.08
CA THR A 619 -34.44 23.44 -31.21
C THR A 619 -32.92 23.47 -31.04
N LEU A 620 -32.20 22.34 -31.23
CA LEU A 620 -30.71 22.33 -31.19
C LEU A 620 -30.09 23.16 -32.31
N GLY A 621 -30.80 23.38 -33.41
CA GLY A 621 -30.34 24.26 -34.49
C GLY A 621 -30.10 25.71 -34.02
N ASP A 622 -30.91 26.17 -33.05
CA ASP A 622 -30.75 27.50 -32.44
C ASP A 622 -29.50 27.61 -31.57
N PHE A 623 -28.96 26.47 -31.13
CA PHE A 623 -27.71 26.37 -30.37
C PHE A 623 -26.51 26.03 -31.25
N GLY A 624 -26.65 26.07 -32.59
CA GLY A 624 -25.55 25.91 -33.56
C GLY A 624 -25.20 24.46 -33.89
N VAL A 625 -26.02 23.48 -33.55
CA VAL A 625 -25.83 22.09 -33.96
C VAL A 625 -26.12 21.95 -35.45
N SER A 626 -25.14 21.44 -36.23
CA SER A 626 -25.18 21.47 -37.68
C SER A 626 -26.12 20.46 -38.33
N SER A 627 -26.46 19.37 -37.65
CA SER A 627 -27.30 18.28 -38.17
C SER A 627 -28.23 17.75 -37.09
N PRO A 628 -29.14 18.58 -36.54
CA PRO A 628 -30.08 18.14 -35.51
C PRO A 628 -31.12 17.15 -36.08
N MET A 629 -31.64 16.27 -35.24
CA MET A 629 -32.76 15.40 -35.58
C MET A 629 -33.99 16.25 -35.91
N THR A 630 -34.69 15.89 -37.00
CA THR A 630 -35.74 16.76 -37.52
C THR A 630 -37.07 16.56 -36.81
N ASN A 631 -37.39 15.37 -36.38
CA ASN A 631 -38.64 15.03 -35.68
C ASN A 631 -38.38 13.88 -34.71
N PRO A 632 -37.79 14.10 -33.53
CA PRO A 632 -37.59 13.07 -32.52
C PRO A 632 -38.93 12.65 -31.90
N SER A 633 -39.06 11.33 -31.73
CA SER A 633 -40.16 10.73 -30.97
C SER A 633 -39.54 9.93 -29.81
N LEU A 634 -40.17 10.01 -28.64
CA LEU A 634 -39.68 9.35 -27.49
C LEU A 634 -40.74 8.43 -26.84
N SER A 635 -40.27 7.29 -26.29
CA SER A 635 -41.11 6.37 -25.55
C SER A 635 -40.39 5.82 -24.32
N VAL A 636 -41.11 5.53 -23.23
CA VAL A 636 -40.60 5.06 -21.94
C VAL A 636 -41.12 3.65 -21.62
N THR A 637 -40.23 2.79 -21.17
CA THR A 637 -40.52 1.42 -20.74
C THR A 637 -39.90 1.15 -19.39
N PRO A 638 -40.58 0.56 -18.37
CA PRO A 638 -42.01 0.17 -18.40
C PRO A 638 -42.94 1.37 -18.48
N THR A 639 -44.17 1.13 -18.84
CA THR A 639 -45.23 2.16 -18.89
C THR A 639 -45.33 2.83 -17.49
N PRO A 640 -45.22 4.17 -17.40
CA PRO A 640 -45.35 4.87 -16.14
C PRO A 640 -46.67 4.63 -15.46
N PRO A 641 -46.75 4.55 -14.12
CA PRO A 641 -48.00 4.44 -13.36
C PRO A 641 -48.94 5.61 -13.57
N ALA A 642 -48.41 6.79 -13.89
CA ALA A 642 -49.19 7.98 -14.24
C ALA A 642 -48.45 8.83 -15.25
N GLY A 643 -49.19 9.58 -16.06
CA GLY A 643 -48.65 10.41 -17.12
C GLY A 643 -48.65 9.69 -18.51
N SER A 644 -47.87 10.21 -19.45
CA SER A 644 -47.71 9.65 -20.78
C SER A 644 -46.52 8.73 -20.85
N ASN A 645 -46.59 7.71 -21.70
CA ASN A 645 -45.46 6.83 -21.98
C ASN A 645 -44.78 7.08 -23.34
N SER A 646 -45.31 8.01 -24.14
CA SER A 646 -44.71 8.42 -25.42
C SER A 646 -45.16 9.80 -25.83
N ASN A 647 -44.33 10.49 -26.61
CA ASN A 647 -44.61 11.79 -27.23
C ASN A 647 -43.74 12.00 -28.46
N ASP A 648 -44.22 12.69 -29.49
CA ASP A 648 -43.44 13.06 -30.69
C ASP A 648 -43.49 14.57 -31.00
N ASN A 649 -44.38 15.31 -30.31
CA ASN A 649 -44.45 16.77 -30.41
C ASN A 649 -44.88 17.36 -29.05
N TRP A 650 -44.06 18.15 -28.45
CA TRP A 650 -44.20 18.58 -27.05
C TRP A 650 -45.49 19.37 -26.79
N GLN A 651 -46.03 20.09 -27.78
CA GLN A 651 -47.29 20.88 -27.61
C GLN A 651 -48.56 20.06 -27.88
N GLU A 652 -48.43 18.75 -28.14
CA GLU A 652 -49.62 17.91 -28.30
C GLU A 652 -50.27 17.48 -26.95
N VAL A 653 -51.45 16.82 -27.04
CA VAL A 653 -52.31 16.51 -25.89
C VAL A 653 -51.66 15.76 -24.76
N ASN A 654 -50.56 15.03 -25.00
CA ASN A 654 -49.82 14.26 -24.00
C ASN A 654 -48.37 14.81 -23.75
N GLY A 655 -48.10 16.01 -24.26
CA GLY A 655 -46.79 16.65 -24.07
C GLY A 655 -46.68 17.37 -22.76
N ALA A 656 -45.48 17.69 -22.37
CA ALA A 656 -45.16 18.57 -21.27
C ALA A 656 -45.43 20.04 -21.69
N THR A 657 -45.71 20.91 -20.76
CA THR A 657 -46.00 22.33 -21.02
C THR A 657 -44.79 23.22 -20.71
N GLU A 658 -44.79 24.45 -21.21
CA GLU A 658 -43.79 25.43 -20.88
C GLU A 658 -43.71 25.71 -19.35
N ALA A 659 -44.89 25.63 -18.64
CA ALA A 659 -44.90 25.73 -17.18
C ALA A 659 -44.19 24.56 -16.50
N ASP A 660 -44.23 23.34 -17.09
CA ASP A 660 -43.48 22.19 -16.60
C ASP A 660 -41.98 22.40 -16.83
N PHE A 661 -41.56 22.93 -18.01
CA PHE A 661 -40.15 23.25 -18.25
C PHE A 661 -39.59 24.20 -17.22
N ASN A 662 -40.31 25.28 -16.92
CA ASN A 662 -39.95 26.26 -15.89
C ASN A 662 -39.84 25.63 -14.49
N ARG A 663 -40.78 24.74 -14.14
CA ARG A 663 -40.81 24.03 -12.86
C ARG A 663 -39.58 23.14 -12.65
N PHE A 664 -39.21 22.41 -13.70
CA PHE A 664 -38.07 21.50 -13.67
C PHE A 664 -36.71 22.19 -14.00
N GLY A 665 -36.71 23.48 -14.31
CA GLY A 665 -35.51 24.22 -14.68
C GLY A 665 -34.96 23.86 -16.07
N ALA A 666 -35.78 23.30 -16.95
CA ALA A 666 -35.42 22.96 -18.31
C ALA A 666 -35.55 24.20 -19.22
N PHE A 667 -34.68 24.35 -20.22
CA PHE A 667 -34.78 25.45 -21.19
C PHE A 667 -36.05 25.32 -22.06
N ALA A 668 -36.57 26.45 -22.59
CA ALA A 668 -37.74 26.46 -23.45
C ALA A 668 -37.47 25.80 -24.80
N LEU A 669 -38.41 25.04 -25.31
CA LEU A 669 -38.40 24.52 -26.69
C LEU A 669 -39.00 25.53 -27.65
N GLY A 670 -38.60 25.49 -28.92
CA GLY A 670 -39.15 26.39 -29.94
C GLY A 670 -40.65 26.24 -30.10
N ASP A 671 -41.37 27.35 -30.13
CA ASP A 671 -42.82 27.30 -30.33
C ASP A 671 -43.17 26.66 -31.71
N GLY A 672 -44.03 25.63 -31.68
CA GLY A 672 -44.36 24.84 -32.84
C GLY A 672 -43.25 23.91 -33.37
N SER A 673 -42.16 23.76 -32.59
CA SER A 673 -41.09 22.79 -32.95
C SER A 673 -41.59 21.36 -32.83
N ALA A 674 -41.00 20.46 -33.64
CA ALA A 674 -41.25 19.01 -33.58
C ALA A 674 -40.35 18.31 -32.54
N ASP A 675 -39.92 18.99 -31.48
CA ASP A 675 -39.27 18.38 -30.35
C ASP A 675 -40.27 17.55 -29.51
N ALA A 676 -39.79 16.49 -28.88
CA ALA A 676 -40.68 15.65 -28.03
C ALA A 676 -40.42 15.94 -26.55
N ALA A 677 -41.48 15.97 -25.74
CA ALA A 677 -41.42 16.11 -24.29
C ALA A 677 -42.63 15.49 -23.59
N LEU A 678 -42.40 14.69 -22.54
CA LEU A 678 -43.48 14.11 -21.75
C LEU A 678 -43.29 14.34 -20.25
N LEU A 679 -44.41 14.41 -19.54
CA LEU A 679 -44.46 14.43 -18.07
C LEU A 679 -44.98 13.06 -17.60
N ALA A 680 -44.28 12.42 -16.67
CA ALA A 680 -44.65 11.12 -16.14
C ALA A 680 -44.31 10.99 -14.66
N THR A 681 -45.01 10.09 -13.96
CA THR A 681 -44.64 9.65 -12.62
C THR A 681 -44.10 8.22 -12.73
N LEU A 682 -42.91 8.00 -12.24
CA LEU A 682 -42.24 6.69 -12.28
C LEU A 682 -42.35 5.96 -10.94
N GLY A 683 -42.39 4.64 -10.99
CA GLY A 683 -42.17 3.78 -9.84
C GLY A 683 -40.69 3.58 -9.57
N SER A 684 -40.32 3.02 -8.42
CA SER A 684 -38.96 2.56 -8.13
C SER A 684 -38.55 1.46 -9.11
N GLY A 685 -37.31 1.54 -9.58
CA GLY A 685 -36.67 0.51 -10.43
C GLY A 685 -36.14 1.05 -11.75
N PRO A 686 -35.66 0.14 -12.62
CA PRO A 686 -35.08 0.52 -13.90
C PRO A 686 -36.12 0.95 -14.92
N SER A 687 -35.77 1.96 -15.70
CA SER A 687 -36.52 2.43 -16.85
C SER A 687 -35.61 2.75 -18.01
N THR A 688 -36.12 2.59 -19.23
CA THR A 688 -35.43 2.98 -20.45
C THR A 688 -36.29 3.90 -21.28
N ALA A 689 -35.70 4.87 -21.93
CA ALA A 689 -36.31 5.63 -22.99
C ALA A 689 -35.72 5.23 -24.35
N GLU A 690 -36.49 5.21 -25.37
CA GLU A 690 -36.04 4.99 -26.76
C GLU A 690 -36.34 6.24 -27.56
N ILE A 691 -35.34 6.74 -28.27
CA ILE A 691 -35.46 7.86 -29.18
C ILE A 691 -35.49 7.35 -30.59
N SER A 692 -36.51 7.71 -31.33
CA SER A 692 -36.68 7.36 -32.75
C SER A 692 -37.03 8.58 -33.58
N SER A 693 -36.82 8.49 -34.88
CA SER A 693 -37.14 9.53 -35.84
C SER A 693 -37.51 8.90 -37.18
N THR A 694 -38.07 9.70 -38.05
CA THR A 694 -38.25 9.35 -39.47
C THR A 694 -37.03 9.75 -40.31
N ASP A 695 -35.98 10.31 -39.72
CA ASP A 695 -34.73 10.63 -40.41
C ASP A 695 -34.04 9.33 -40.89
N VAL A 696 -33.53 9.33 -42.13
CA VAL A 696 -32.87 8.18 -42.75
C VAL A 696 -31.35 8.09 -42.40
N GLU A 697 -30.83 9.09 -41.75
CA GLU A 697 -29.41 9.20 -41.34
C GLU A 697 -29.33 9.46 -39.83
N ASN A 698 -28.22 9.05 -39.24
CA ASN A 698 -27.94 9.39 -37.82
C ASN A 698 -27.86 10.91 -37.66
N ARG A 699 -28.66 11.41 -36.74
CA ARG A 699 -28.77 12.84 -36.43
C ARG A 699 -28.47 13.12 -34.97
N VAL A 700 -28.03 14.32 -34.68
CA VAL A 700 -27.77 14.74 -33.29
C VAL A 700 -29.11 15.02 -32.59
N VAL A 701 -29.28 14.39 -31.44
CA VAL A 701 -30.40 14.61 -30.54
C VAL A 701 -29.86 14.84 -29.12
N LEU A 702 -30.57 15.68 -28.34
CA LEU A 702 -30.34 15.85 -26.91
C LEU A 702 -31.53 15.23 -26.16
N THR A 703 -31.23 14.24 -25.34
CA THR A 703 -32.24 13.65 -24.44
C THR A 703 -31.96 14.11 -23.03
N GLU A 704 -33.00 14.61 -22.38
CA GLU A 704 -32.90 15.11 -21.02
C GLU A 704 -33.99 14.50 -20.13
N LEU A 705 -33.55 14.11 -18.94
CA LEU A 705 -34.45 13.72 -17.84
C LEU A 705 -34.20 14.66 -16.66
N TYR A 706 -35.24 15.22 -16.15
CA TYR A 706 -35.25 16.00 -14.93
C TYR A 706 -36.19 15.35 -13.92
N LEU A 707 -35.71 15.22 -12.68
CA LEU A 707 -36.47 14.71 -11.56
C LEU A 707 -36.94 15.86 -10.70
N ASP A 708 -38.27 15.87 -10.38
CA ASP A 708 -38.82 16.80 -9.39
C ASP A 708 -38.51 16.28 -7.97
N ALA A 709 -37.72 17.03 -7.27
CA ALA A 709 -37.28 16.71 -5.91
C ALA A 709 -38.16 17.30 -4.82
N ASP A 710 -39.26 18.02 -5.17
CA ASP A 710 -40.10 18.73 -4.21
C ASP A 710 -40.85 17.75 -3.30
N GLY A 711 -40.27 17.42 -2.16
CA GLY A 711 -40.87 16.70 -1.03
C GLY A 711 -41.01 15.18 -1.18
N SER A 712 -40.42 14.57 -2.20
CA SER A 712 -40.35 13.11 -2.34
C SER A 712 -38.93 12.60 -1.95
N ASP A 713 -38.87 11.35 -1.52
CA ASP A 713 -37.61 10.61 -1.33
C ASP A 713 -37.06 10.04 -2.64
N ALA A 714 -37.68 10.37 -3.78
CA ALA A 714 -37.29 9.87 -5.07
C ALA A 714 -35.99 10.48 -5.57
N HIS A 715 -35.08 9.63 -6.06
CA HIS A 715 -33.80 10.03 -6.61
C HIS A 715 -33.32 9.03 -7.68
N LEU A 716 -32.30 9.42 -8.46
CA LEU A 716 -31.67 8.56 -9.45
C LEU A 716 -30.43 7.91 -8.82
N THR A 717 -30.26 6.61 -9.00
CA THR A 717 -29.11 5.85 -8.53
C THR A 717 -28.13 5.50 -9.64
N ASN A 718 -28.64 5.41 -10.87
CA ASN A 718 -27.87 5.07 -12.07
C ASN A 718 -28.41 5.84 -13.26
N LEU A 719 -27.50 6.25 -14.12
CA LEU A 719 -27.78 6.84 -15.43
C LEU A 719 -26.93 6.11 -16.48
N SER A 720 -27.52 5.81 -17.63
CA SER A 720 -26.80 5.21 -18.75
C SER A 720 -27.36 5.70 -20.08
N THR A 721 -26.54 5.72 -21.12
CA THR A 721 -27.03 5.93 -22.50
C THR A 721 -26.21 5.18 -23.50
N ARG A 722 -26.90 4.33 -24.28
CA ARG A 722 -26.32 3.70 -25.47
C ARG A 722 -26.64 4.50 -26.71
N ALA A 723 -25.59 4.84 -27.50
CA ALA A 723 -25.76 5.58 -28.75
C ALA A 723 -24.58 5.35 -29.70
N PRO A 724 -24.70 5.67 -30.97
CA PRO A 724 -23.56 5.78 -31.88
C PRO A 724 -22.65 6.93 -31.47
N VAL A 725 -21.35 6.70 -31.52
CA VAL A 725 -20.29 7.70 -31.31
C VAL A 725 -19.64 7.99 -32.65
N GLY A 726 -19.75 9.26 -33.08
CA GLY A 726 -19.10 9.80 -34.26
C GLY A 726 -17.94 10.70 -33.88
N THR A 727 -17.58 11.61 -34.79
CA THR A 727 -16.54 12.63 -34.59
C THR A 727 -17.15 14.04 -34.51
N GLY A 728 -16.42 15.00 -33.95
CA GLY A 728 -16.90 16.39 -33.86
C GLY A 728 -18.17 16.51 -33.01
N ASP A 729 -19.26 17.06 -33.59
CA ASP A 729 -20.55 17.18 -32.92
C ASP A 729 -21.22 15.82 -32.65
N GLY A 730 -20.78 14.75 -33.28
CA GLY A 730 -21.32 13.39 -33.14
C GLY A 730 -20.73 12.58 -32.01
N VAL A 731 -19.89 13.14 -31.13
CA VAL A 731 -19.42 12.45 -29.92
C VAL A 731 -20.58 12.25 -28.94
N LEU A 732 -20.53 11.20 -28.11
CA LEU A 732 -21.54 10.95 -27.09
C LEU A 732 -21.19 11.73 -25.83
N ILE A 733 -22.08 12.59 -25.35
CA ILE A 733 -21.90 13.42 -24.15
C ILE A 733 -23.00 13.07 -23.15
N GLY A 734 -22.65 12.43 -22.04
CA GLY A 734 -23.50 12.21 -20.89
C GLY A 734 -23.35 13.33 -19.86
N GLY A 735 -24.33 14.23 -19.78
CA GLY A 735 -24.41 15.23 -18.71
C GLY A 735 -25.20 14.68 -17.50
N PHE A 736 -24.77 15.01 -16.32
CA PHE A 736 -25.43 14.65 -15.07
C PHE A 736 -25.25 15.70 -14.00
N VAL A 737 -26.18 15.74 -13.05
CA VAL A 737 -26.12 16.68 -11.91
C VAL A 737 -26.12 15.89 -10.61
N ILE A 738 -25.14 16.18 -9.79
CA ILE A 738 -25.08 15.75 -8.39
C ILE A 738 -25.68 16.87 -7.56
N SER A 739 -26.85 16.65 -7.00
CA SER A 739 -27.53 17.59 -6.12
C SER A 739 -27.33 17.18 -4.68
N GLY A 740 -27.05 18.15 -3.83
CA GLY A 740 -26.77 17.93 -2.41
C GLY A 740 -25.67 18.85 -1.91
N LYS A 741 -24.98 18.47 -0.86
CA LYS A 741 -23.94 19.29 -0.23
C LYS A 741 -22.63 18.53 0.01
N SER A 742 -22.61 17.22 -0.22
CA SER A 742 -21.43 16.37 0.00
C SER A 742 -20.88 15.80 -1.29
N PRO A 743 -19.56 15.64 -1.45
CA PRO A 743 -18.94 14.93 -2.56
C PRO A 743 -19.48 13.50 -2.68
N ARG A 744 -19.50 12.96 -3.89
CA ARG A 744 -19.90 11.57 -4.17
C ARG A 744 -18.86 10.85 -5.01
N ARG A 745 -18.52 9.64 -4.61
CA ARG A 745 -17.76 8.73 -5.46
C ARG A 745 -18.67 8.24 -6.58
N CYS A 746 -18.18 8.32 -7.79
CA CYS A 746 -18.90 7.88 -8.98
C CYS A 746 -18.04 6.86 -9.73
N LEU A 747 -18.63 5.75 -10.12
CA LEU A 747 -18.08 4.90 -11.18
C LEU A 747 -18.65 5.37 -12.50
N ILE A 748 -17.79 5.80 -13.44
CA ILE A 748 -18.20 6.26 -14.77
C ILE A 748 -17.50 5.36 -15.79
N ARG A 749 -18.30 4.82 -16.74
CA ARG A 749 -17.86 3.80 -17.69
C ARG A 749 -18.25 4.19 -19.11
N ALA A 750 -17.41 3.84 -20.06
CA ALA A 750 -17.71 3.88 -21.48
C ALA A 750 -17.47 2.48 -22.07
N GLY A 751 -18.54 1.70 -22.15
CA GLY A 751 -18.52 0.37 -22.76
C GLY A 751 -18.53 0.48 -24.27
N GLY A 752 -17.63 -0.22 -24.92
CA GLY A 752 -17.51 -0.30 -26.37
C GLY A 752 -17.34 -1.75 -26.82
N GLU A 753 -16.12 -2.28 -26.86
CA GLU A 753 -15.81 -3.64 -27.33
C GLU A 753 -16.61 -4.72 -26.58
N SER A 754 -16.81 -4.57 -25.28
CA SER A 754 -17.57 -5.54 -24.46
C SER A 754 -19.05 -5.61 -24.84
N LEU A 755 -19.62 -4.60 -25.50
CA LEU A 755 -21.01 -4.61 -25.98
C LEU A 755 -21.27 -5.66 -27.06
N ALA A 756 -20.25 -6.18 -27.72
CA ALA A 756 -20.38 -7.24 -28.70
C ALA A 756 -21.02 -8.51 -28.09
N ASP A 757 -20.80 -8.78 -26.80
CA ASP A 757 -21.40 -9.93 -26.10
C ASP A 757 -22.90 -9.75 -25.86
N PHE A 758 -23.39 -8.52 -25.98
CA PHE A 758 -24.81 -8.18 -25.90
C PHE A 758 -25.47 -7.96 -27.27
N GLY A 759 -24.83 -8.45 -28.35
CA GLY A 759 -25.38 -8.44 -29.71
C GLY A 759 -25.18 -7.12 -30.46
N ILE A 760 -24.34 -6.20 -29.98
CA ILE A 760 -23.96 -5.00 -30.72
C ILE A 760 -22.96 -5.38 -31.81
N THR A 761 -23.34 -5.22 -33.08
CA THR A 761 -22.52 -5.66 -34.24
C THR A 761 -21.45 -4.69 -34.67
N ALA A 762 -21.56 -3.42 -34.28
CA ALA A 762 -20.59 -2.36 -34.57
C ALA A 762 -20.24 -1.57 -33.32
N PRO A 763 -19.66 -2.22 -32.28
CA PRO A 763 -19.27 -1.50 -31.08
C PRO A 763 -18.10 -0.54 -31.33
N LEU A 764 -18.00 0.52 -30.57
CA LEU A 764 -16.80 1.36 -30.52
C LEU A 764 -15.64 0.55 -29.90
N ILE A 765 -14.61 0.28 -30.71
CA ILE A 765 -13.56 -0.68 -30.31
C ILE A 765 -12.63 -0.11 -29.22
N ASP A 766 -12.42 1.22 -29.22
CA ASP A 766 -11.45 1.89 -28.35
C ASP A 766 -12.06 3.22 -27.86
N PRO A 767 -12.98 3.19 -26.87
CA PRO A 767 -13.59 4.38 -26.31
C PRO A 767 -12.62 5.13 -25.39
N GLN A 768 -12.57 6.45 -25.53
CA GLN A 768 -11.95 7.37 -24.59
C GLN A 768 -13.02 8.10 -23.80
N LEU A 769 -12.89 8.12 -22.47
CA LEU A 769 -13.78 8.78 -21.52
C LEU A 769 -13.09 9.99 -20.89
N GLN A 770 -13.76 11.14 -20.91
CA GLN A 770 -13.29 12.37 -20.25
C GLN A 770 -14.40 12.97 -19.40
N ILE A 771 -14.08 13.36 -18.16
CA ILE A 771 -15.01 14.02 -17.25
C ILE A 771 -14.61 15.47 -17.04
N SER A 772 -15.56 16.38 -17.19
CA SER A 772 -15.37 17.82 -16.98
C SER A 772 -16.55 18.44 -16.21
N PRO A 773 -16.34 19.49 -15.42
CA PRO A 773 -17.45 20.33 -14.96
C PRO A 773 -18.22 20.91 -16.17
N SER A 774 -19.54 20.98 -16.07
CA SER A 774 -20.37 21.51 -17.17
C SER A 774 -19.95 22.93 -17.56
N GLY A 775 -19.78 23.15 -18.85
CA GLY A 775 -19.30 24.43 -19.39
C GLY A 775 -17.76 24.62 -19.36
N SER A 776 -17.02 23.66 -18.82
CA SER A 776 -15.54 23.67 -18.87
C SER A 776 -15.04 22.75 -19.98
N SER A 777 -14.02 23.19 -20.70
CA SER A 777 -13.27 22.36 -21.66
C SER A 777 -12.11 21.60 -21.00
N GLN A 778 -11.82 21.84 -19.71
CA GLN A 778 -10.75 21.16 -18.98
C GLN A 778 -11.28 19.88 -18.34
N ALA A 779 -10.74 18.73 -18.75
CA ALA A 779 -11.04 17.47 -18.12
C ALA A 779 -10.40 17.40 -16.71
N ILE A 780 -11.17 16.96 -15.73
CA ILE A 780 -10.70 16.68 -14.35
C ILE A 780 -10.31 15.22 -14.17
N ALA A 781 -10.80 14.33 -15.02
CA ALA A 781 -10.41 12.92 -15.06
C ALA A 781 -10.59 12.37 -16.47
N SER A 782 -9.78 11.40 -16.87
CA SER A 782 -9.88 10.70 -18.14
C SER A 782 -9.34 9.28 -18.06
N ASN A 783 -9.86 8.40 -18.93
CA ASN A 783 -9.36 7.03 -19.12
C ASN A 783 -9.70 6.56 -20.51
N ASP A 784 -8.86 5.70 -21.12
CA ASP A 784 -9.06 5.07 -22.42
C ASP A 784 -8.93 3.53 -22.37
N ASP A 785 -8.42 2.99 -21.29
CA ASP A 785 -8.31 1.55 -21.03
C ASP A 785 -8.60 1.28 -19.55
N TRP A 786 -9.69 0.62 -19.21
CA TRP A 786 -10.15 0.44 -17.83
C TRP A 786 -9.17 -0.32 -16.91
N LYS A 787 -8.28 -1.14 -17.49
CA LYS A 787 -7.23 -1.86 -16.76
C LYS A 787 -5.95 -1.06 -16.59
N THR A 788 -5.81 0.10 -17.19
CA THR A 788 -4.66 0.97 -17.01
C THR A 788 -4.90 1.92 -15.85
N GLY A 789 -3.93 1.99 -14.93
CA GLY A 789 -4.00 2.89 -13.78
C GLY A 789 -4.29 2.22 -12.44
N PRO A 790 -4.15 2.95 -11.34
CA PRO A 790 -4.17 2.43 -9.96
C PRO A 790 -5.56 1.94 -9.50
N SER A 791 -6.62 2.21 -10.25
CA SER A 791 -8.01 1.89 -9.85
C SER A 791 -8.57 0.63 -10.53
N SER A 792 -7.83 -0.08 -11.38
CA SER A 792 -8.36 -1.15 -12.23
C SER A 792 -9.05 -2.29 -11.44
N THR A 793 -8.45 -2.74 -10.35
CA THR A 793 -9.05 -3.78 -9.48
C THR A 793 -10.31 -3.27 -8.78
N ASN A 794 -10.32 -2.01 -8.36
CA ASN A 794 -11.48 -1.38 -7.73
C ASN A 794 -12.63 -1.18 -8.73
N ILE A 795 -12.36 -0.89 -10.00
CA ILE A 795 -13.38 -0.71 -11.05
C ILE A 795 -14.20 -1.99 -11.23
N ALA A 796 -13.55 -3.16 -11.30
CA ALA A 796 -14.26 -4.43 -11.42
C ALA A 796 -15.13 -4.74 -10.19
N ASN A 797 -14.58 -4.56 -8.99
CA ASN A 797 -15.29 -4.81 -7.74
C ASN A 797 -16.49 -3.86 -7.56
N GLU A 798 -16.31 -2.57 -7.81
CA GLU A 798 -17.38 -1.59 -7.71
C GLU A 798 -18.42 -1.79 -8.81
N GLY A 799 -17.99 -2.18 -10.02
CA GLY A 799 -18.89 -2.56 -11.11
C GLY A 799 -19.83 -3.70 -10.72
N ALA A 800 -19.27 -4.79 -10.17
CA ALA A 800 -20.06 -5.90 -9.67
C ALA A 800 -21.01 -5.49 -8.53
N ARG A 801 -20.58 -4.60 -7.62
CA ARG A 801 -21.39 -4.12 -6.48
C ARG A 801 -22.59 -3.30 -6.93
N VAL A 802 -22.46 -2.47 -7.96
CA VAL A 802 -23.57 -1.65 -8.50
C VAL A 802 -24.36 -2.35 -9.60
N GLY A 803 -24.07 -3.62 -9.90
CA GLY A 803 -24.78 -4.40 -10.89
C GLY A 803 -24.44 -4.05 -12.33
N ALA A 804 -23.30 -3.40 -12.58
CA ALA A 804 -22.80 -3.16 -13.94
C ALA A 804 -22.29 -4.47 -14.56
N PHE A 805 -22.44 -4.64 -15.87
CA PHE A 805 -21.92 -5.82 -16.57
C PHE A 805 -20.40 -5.83 -16.60
N ASP A 806 -19.81 -7.02 -16.64
CA ASP A 806 -18.35 -7.16 -16.67
C ASP A 806 -17.77 -6.73 -18.03
N PHE A 807 -16.71 -5.93 -18.00
CA PHE A 807 -15.90 -5.69 -19.19
C PHE A 807 -15.02 -6.91 -19.47
N LYS A 808 -14.75 -7.17 -20.75
CA LYS A 808 -13.81 -8.23 -21.15
C LYS A 808 -12.41 -7.93 -20.64
N ASP A 809 -11.73 -8.96 -20.18
CA ASP A 809 -10.40 -8.84 -19.57
C ASP A 809 -9.36 -8.10 -20.42
N ASN A 810 -9.42 -8.22 -21.73
CA ASN A 810 -8.49 -7.61 -22.68
C ASN A 810 -9.14 -6.53 -23.55
N SER A 811 -10.34 -6.04 -23.17
CA SER A 811 -10.99 -4.97 -23.91
C SER A 811 -10.36 -3.61 -23.60
N ARG A 812 -10.54 -2.70 -24.55
CA ARG A 812 -10.19 -1.30 -24.41
C ARG A 812 -11.35 -0.43 -23.96
N ASP A 813 -12.34 -1.02 -23.31
CA ASP A 813 -13.39 -0.23 -22.68
C ASP A 813 -12.78 0.76 -21.68
N ALA A 814 -13.39 1.93 -21.50
CA ALA A 814 -12.87 2.92 -20.57
C ALA A 814 -13.73 2.98 -19.30
N ALA A 815 -13.08 3.13 -18.15
CA ALA A 815 -13.76 3.35 -16.87
C ALA A 815 -12.86 4.07 -15.87
N LEU A 816 -13.48 4.82 -14.98
CA LEU A 816 -12.79 5.49 -13.86
C LEU A 816 -13.70 5.61 -12.64
N ILE A 817 -13.07 5.69 -11.48
CA ILE A 817 -13.71 6.05 -10.22
C ILE A 817 -13.22 7.45 -9.86
N VAL A 818 -14.15 8.36 -9.66
CA VAL A 818 -13.83 9.76 -9.33
C VAL A 818 -14.76 10.27 -8.23
N THR A 819 -14.23 11.08 -7.32
CA THR A 819 -15.01 11.80 -6.33
C THR A 819 -15.34 13.18 -6.88
N LEU A 820 -16.64 13.51 -6.91
CA LEU A 820 -17.17 14.74 -7.48
C LEU A 820 -17.96 15.51 -6.43
N ASP A 821 -17.73 16.81 -6.33
CA ASP A 821 -18.53 17.72 -5.54
C ASP A 821 -19.95 17.87 -6.11
N PRO A 822 -20.94 18.33 -5.32
CA PRO A 822 -22.24 18.73 -5.87
C PRO A 822 -22.08 19.74 -6.99
N GLY A 823 -22.71 19.47 -8.15
CA GLY A 823 -22.54 20.26 -9.35
C GLY A 823 -22.98 19.52 -10.62
N ALA A 824 -22.86 20.22 -11.75
CA ALA A 824 -23.15 19.66 -13.07
C ALA A 824 -21.85 19.23 -13.77
N TYR A 825 -21.88 18.05 -14.36
CA TYR A 825 -20.73 17.42 -15.03
C TYR A 825 -21.09 16.87 -16.39
N THR A 826 -20.09 16.71 -17.22
CA THR A 826 -20.19 16.01 -18.52
C THR A 826 -19.19 14.88 -18.60
N ALA A 827 -19.66 13.71 -19.03
CA ALA A 827 -18.86 12.57 -19.44
C ALA A 827 -18.84 12.49 -20.96
N VAL A 828 -17.73 12.79 -21.59
CA VAL A 828 -17.58 12.77 -23.05
C VAL A 828 -16.96 11.45 -23.46
N VAL A 829 -17.65 10.71 -24.36
CA VAL A 829 -17.15 9.49 -24.96
C VAL A 829 -16.83 9.74 -26.43
N SER A 830 -15.60 9.51 -26.83
CA SER A 830 -15.11 9.58 -28.18
C SER A 830 -14.27 8.32 -28.50
N GLY A 831 -14.01 8.06 -29.75
CA GLY A 831 -13.11 6.97 -30.13
C GLY A 831 -11.66 7.43 -30.23
N VAL A 832 -10.73 6.66 -29.71
CA VAL A 832 -9.29 6.88 -29.87
C VAL A 832 -8.97 6.91 -31.38
N SER A 833 -8.17 7.88 -31.81
CA SER A 833 -7.83 8.10 -33.22
C SER A 833 -9.04 8.29 -34.14
N GLU A 834 -10.08 8.97 -33.67
CA GLU A 834 -11.31 9.26 -34.42
C GLU A 834 -12.09 8.02 -34.88
N THR A 835 -11.94 6.89 -34.18
CA THR A 835 -12.75 5.70 -34.44
C THR A 835 -14.21 5.95 -34.08
N THR A 836 -15.11 5.25 -34.77
CA THR A 836 -16.56 5.41 -34.58
C THR A 836 -17.22 4.04 -34.30
N GLY A 837 -18.40 4.04 -33.67
CA GLY A 837 -19.13 2.83 -33.34
C GLY A 837 -20.15 3.07 -32.24
N ILE A 838 -20.84 2.04 -31.79
CA ILE A 838 -21.82 2.14 -30.72
C ILE A 838 -21.11 2.02 -29.35
N SER A 839 -21.40 2.96 -28.44
CA SER A 839 -20.90 2.93 -27.07
C SER A 839 -22.04 3.08 -26.07
N LEU A 840 -21.80 2.68 -24.81
CA LEU A 840 -22.67 2.84 -23.67
C LEU A 840 -21.91 3.65 -22.61
N VAL A 841 -22.35 4.87 -22.33
CA VAL A 841 -21.89 5.64 -21.17
C VAL A 841 -22.76 5.28 -19.97
N GLU A 842 -22.14 5.04 -18.82
CA GLU A 842 -22.83 4.72 -17.56
C GLU A 842 -22.26 5.54 -16.41
N ILE A 843 -23.13 6.05 -15.55
CA ILE A 843 -22.80 6.79 -14.34
C ILE A 843 -23.49 6.12 -13.16
N TYR A 844 -22.72 5.63 -12.20
CA TYR A 844 -23.20 5.05 -10.96
C TYR A 844 -22.73 5.88 -9.78
N LEU A 845 -23.62 6.19 -8.86
CA LEU A 845 -23.20 6.66 -7.54
C LEU A 845 -22.71 5.46 -6.73
N LEU A 846 -21.50 5.55 -6.23
CA LEU A 846 -20.95 4.60 -5.27
C LEU A 846 -21.31 5.04 -3.85
N GLU A 847 -21.81 4.09 -3.06
CA GLU A 847 -22.12 4.31 -1.64
C GLU A 847 -20.85 4.39 -0.80
#